data_ea8c967fc3d2bd95a380ff190e04c279
#
_entry.id   ea8c967fc3d2bd95a380ff190e04c279
#
_cell.length_a   1.000
_cell.length_b   1.000
_cell.length_c   1.000
_cell.angle_alpha   90.00
_cell.angle_beta   90.00
_cell.angle_gamma   90.00
#
_symmetry.space_group_name_H-M   'P 1'
#
loop_
_entity.id
_entity.type
_entity.pdbx_description
1 polymer ?
#
loop_
_entity_poly.entity_id
_entity_poly.type
_entity_poly.pdbx_seq_one_letter_code
_entity_poly.pdbx_strand_id
1 'polypeptide(L)'
;MHLLVNGIQHRVTGEILVPNSKYHAHRALILASLAEGVSRIRGLSDARHVEYTVRLLRDLGVKIAKEGDTFVVRGLGGRYTPRREAVSAGSSGTTLYFMIGLASLSDRAVSVTGQKYFKRRPVGPLLRALEQMGVRLESADDCPPVRVQGRRPTGGHVTIAGTLSQWISGLILLAPFATRHTTIEVEGELNERPYLELTVAMMRQFGLQVTVSEDWRRFDIEPGQRAHAVELALPPDIGSAAFGIATAALHPSDVLLRGITTLEGGPADHPEFHFLDVARSMGIPMEVDETAGGLRIRQDAPRLTAVDVDCRDIPDMLPILTTLATFARGESVFRNIAHTRLKESDRAAAMLQLNAMGGRLELSEDALRVRGVDGLTGARLSSFNDHRILMSLAVASSRARGHSTLTYPNAHRISYPTFLDSMNTLTVPMSVQDGSAVPAGNRAPETEPEAVGPEAASRVTLPQWLRRRAEARPADTAVVDVRSDRDEVITWSELAEQVDRAAALLLRLGVRPGENVAYQLPNRVEFVVLSLAALRIGAVCCPVIPFFRKREVGFVLRRSRARVLVVADRHRSRRPAEEALDLVAENGSELDLEHVVVLATAGGPAQLPEAPAGGTAVYDWEQALSATVVDRAALDSLAPAPGMTAQLLFTSGTTSEPKGVTQPTRNLVRAVAMEIGHLGLGRQDAIWVPSPLAHQTGFLYGMVLALVLGVPQILQPEWDAKRALQSLNDHRATFVQAATPFLSDLVKAVEESGETPQHLRVFVATGAMVPRRLAERAGRVLGTDVCGAFGTTETCLGALSSPRDEPRQRWGSDGRALDGIELRITDDEGLVLPAGEEGNFELRSPTVFEGYLGRPDLTSEAFTEDGWYRTGDLATLDAEGFLRITGRVKDVINRGGEKIPVAEIEQLLFGHPAVDDVAVVAMPDERLGERACAFVVPAGGAELTFEEMRRYLDGHEVAKQYWPERLERIDALPRNPIGKVKKFELRALARGFRPHDERAT
;
A
#
# COMPACT_ATOMS: atom_id res chain seq x y z
N MET A 1 1.85 8.79 -1.25
CA MET A 1 1.08 9.82 -2.05
C MET A 1 0.68 10.96 -1.13
N HIS A 2 0.93 12.20 -1.54
CA HIS A 2 0.47 13.42 -0.87
C HIS A 2 -0.21 14.32 -1.88
N LEU A 3 -1.19 15.10 -1.44
CA LEU A 3 -1.72 16.20 -2.23
C LEU A 3 -0.76 17.38 -2.10
N LEU A 4 -0.17 17.81 -3.20
CA LEU A 4 0.59 19.05 -3.29
C LEU A 4 -0.36 20.18 -3.67
N VAL A 5 -0.32 21.27 -2.89
CA VAL A 5 -1.04 22.49 -3.15
C VAL A 5 -0.05 23.65 -3.17
N ASN A 6 0.04 24.35 -4.29
CA ASN A 6 0.85 25.55 -4.40
C ASN A 6 0.02 26.79 -4.04
N GLY A 7 0.57 27.65 -3.19
CA GLY A 7 -0.02 28.95 -2.92
C GLY A 7 0.04 29.83 -4.16
N ILE A 8 -1.04 30.53 -4.45
CA ILE A 8 -1.19 31.38 -5.64
C ILE A 8 -1.34 32.86 -5.27
N GLN A 9 -0.94 33.75 -6.19
CA GLN A 9 -1.05 35.20 -6.05
C GLN A 9 -1.85 35.86 -7.22
N HIS A 10 -2.26 35.03 -8.20
CA HIS A 10 -3.04 35.49 -9.34
C HIS A 10 -4.55 35.42 -9.05
N ARG A 11 -5.35 36.04 -9.94
CA ARG A 11 -6.80 35.99 -9.90
C ARG A 11 -7.30 34.56 -10.17
N VAL A 12 -8.23 34.08 -9.35
CA VAL A 12 -8.91 32.80 -9.56
C VAL A 12 -10.07 33.01 -10.52
N THR A 13 -10.10 32.26 -11.62
CA THR A 13 -11.12 32.38 -12.64
C THR A 13 -11.54 31.03 -13.17
N GLY A 14 -12.78 30.92 -13.64
CA GLY A 14 -13.30 29.72 -14.28
C GLY A 14 -14.68 29.33 -13.82
N GLU A 15 -15.17 28.23 -14.35
CA GLU A 15 -16.45 27.65 -13.97
C GLU A 15 -16.31 26.19 -13.58
N ILE A 16 -17.05 25.79 -12.56
CA ILE A 16 -17.10 24.40 -12.10
C ILE A 16 -18.57 23.94 -12.00
N LEU A 17 -18.80 22.68 -12.30
CA LEU A 17 -20.09 22.04 -12.04
C LEU A 17 -20.09 21.50 -10.62
N VAL A 18 -21.02 21.96 -9.79
CA VAL A 18 -21.20 21.45 -8.43
C VAL A 18 -21.77 20.03 -8.49
N PRO A 19 -21.18 19.03 -7.84
CA PRO A 19 -21.76 17.68 -7.80
C PRO A 19 -23.10 17.68 -7.06
N ASN A 20 -23.94 16.68 -7.33
CA ASN A 20 -25.22 16.56 -6.66
C ASN A 20 -25.09 15.99 -5.25
N SER A 21 -26.06 16.29 -4.40
CA SER A 21 -26.05 16.05 -2.97
C SER A 21 -26.00 14.57 -2.59
N LYS A 22 -24.92 14.18 -1.90
CA LYS A 22 -24.78 12.84 -1.32
C LYS A 22 -25.84 12.53 -0.25
N TYR A 23 -26.32 13.55 0.48
CA TYR A 23 -27.32 13.38 1.54
C TYR A 23 -28.67 12.97 0.97
N HIS A 24 -29.06 13.56 -0.16
CA HIS A 24 -30.23 13.13 -0.93
C HIS A 24 -30.00 11.75 -1.56
N ALA A 25 -28.80 11.51 -2.12
CA ALA A 25 -28.47 10.26 -2.81
C ALA A 25 -28.64 9.01 -1.92
N HIS A 26 -28.13 9.04 -0.69
CA HIS A 26 -28.30 7.92 0.26
C HIS A 26 -29.77 7.65 0.55
N ARG A 27 -30.54 8.70 0.89
CA ARG A 27 -31.96 8.60 1.22
C ARG A 27 -32.80 8.13 0.03
N ALA A 28 -32.56 8.71 -1.16
CA ALA A 28 -33.25 8.33 -2.39
C ALA A 28 -33.03 6.86 -2.73
N LEU A 29 -31.79 6.36 -2.68
CA LEU A 29 -31.48 4.96 -2.95
C LEU A 29 -32.13 4.01 -1.94
N ILE A 30 -32.08 4.34 -0.65
CA ILE A 30 -32.66 3.53 0.42
C ILE A 30 -34.19 3.53 0.32
N LEU A 31 -34.83 4.69 0.16
CA LEU A 31 -36.27 4.79 0.01
C LEU A 31 -36.76 4.10 -1.27
N ALA A 32 -36.03 4.25 -2.40
CA ALA A 32 -36.33 3.55 -3.63
C ALA A 32 -36.21 2.03 -3.50
N SER A 33 -35.28 1.55 -2.66
CA SER A 33 -35.13 0.11 -2.37
C SER A 33 -36.31 -0.47 -1.57
N LEU A 34 -36.92 0.36 -0.73
CA LEU A 34 -38.10 0.03 0.09
C LEU A 34 -39.43 0.22 -0.65
N ALA A 35 -39.45 0.95 -1.77
CA ALA A 35 -40.64 1.24 -2.52
C ALA A 35 -41.20 0.03 -3.28
N GLU A 36 -42.50 0.08 -3.63
CA GLU A 36 -43.11 -0.83 -4.60
C GLU A 36 -42.92 -0.22 -6.01
N GLY A 37 -42.37 -1.01 -6.95
CA GLY A 37 -42.17 -0.58 -8.34
C GLY A 37 -40.73 -0.19 -8.70
N VAL A 38 -40.60 0.70 -9.71
CA VAL A 38 -39.31 1.10 -10.25
C VAL A 38 -39.13 2.60 -10.12
N SER A 39 -38.16 3.02 -9.31
CA SER A 39 -37.80 4.43 -9.18
C SER A 39 -36.65 4.80 -10.15
N ARG A 40 -36.67 6.04 -10.66
CA ARG A 40 -35.63 6.61 -11.52
C ARG A 40 -34.99 7.81 -10.82
N ILE A 41 -33.70 7.70 -10.48
CA ILE A 41 -32.96 8.73 -9.74
C ILE A 41 -31.88 9.27 -10.67
N ARG A 42 -31.99 10.55 -11.05
CA ARG A 42 -31.02 11.24 -11.89
C ARG A 42 -30.03 12.05 -11.08
N GLY A 43 -28.78 12.07 -11.55
CA GLY A 43 -27.73 12.89 -10.96
C GLY A 43 -27.09 12.28 -9.71
N LEU A 44 -27.06 10.95 -9.58
CA LEU A 44 -26.28 10.33 -8.50
C LEU A 44 -24.79 10.60 -8.71
N SER A 45 -24.16 11.11 -7.67
CA SER A 45 -22.72 11.35 -7.60
C SER A 45 -21.94 10.03 -7.62
N ASP A 46 -20.77 9.99 -8.28
CA ASP A 46 -19.80 8.89 -8.22
C ASP A 46 -18.96 8.92 -6.92
N ALA A 47 -19.45 9.55 -5.85
CA ALA A 47 -18.83 9.57 -4.54
C ALA A 47 -18.81 8.18 -3.93
N ARG A 48 -17.65 7.78 -3.35
CA ARG A 48 -17.47 6.45 -2.76
C ARG A 48 -18.53 6.08 -1.73
N HIS A 49 -19.00 7.04 -0.95
CA HIS A 49 -20.06 6.78 0.03
C HIS A 49 -21.37 6.36 -0.65
N VAL A 50 -21.71 6.94 -1.80
CA VAL A 50 -22.90 6.57 -2.60
C VAL A 50 -22.71 5.17 -3.21
N GLU A 51 -21.51 4.87 -3.73
CA GLU A 51 -21.18 3.54 -4.26
C GLU A 51 -21.35 2.43 -3.21
N TYR A 52 -20.93 2.68 -1.97
CA TYR A 52 -21.12 1.72 -0.86
C TYR A 52 -22.61 1.47 -0.59
N THR A 53 -23.47 2.48 -0.66
CA THR A 53 -24.93 2.29 -0.52
C THR A 53 -25.48 1.44 -1.67
N VAL A 54 -25.10 1.71 -2.91
CA VAL A 54 -25.52 0.93 -4.08
C VAL A 54 -25.09 -0.54 -3.94
N ARG A 55 -23.82 -0.77 -3.54
CA ARG A 55 -23.28 -2.13 -3.34
C ARG A 55 -24.02 -2.87 -2.25
N LEU A 56 -24.19 -2.25 -1.08
CA LEU A 56 -24.89 -2.87 0.06
C LEU A 56 -26.34 -3.22 -0.31
N LEU A 57 -27.07 -2.33 -0.97
CA LEU A 57 -28.43 -2.60 -1.42
C LEU A 57 -28.52 -3.74 -2.44
N ARG A 58 -27.54 -3.84 -3.35
CA ARG A 58 -27.43 -4.99 -4.28
C ARG A 58 -27.16 -6.31 -3.54
N ASP A 59 -26.34 -6.28 -2.51
CA ASP A 59 -26.08 -7.45 -1.65
C ASP A 59 -27.34 -7.86 -0.86
N LEU A 60 -28.22 -6.91 -0.54
CA LEU A 60 -29.56 -7.17 0.04
C LEU A 60 -30.63 -7.58 -0.99
N GLY A 61 -30.25 -7.78 -2.25
CA GLY A 61 -31.12 -8.30 -3.32
C GLY A 61 -31.75 -7.24 -4.21
N VAL A 62 -31.55 -5.95 -3.96
CA VAL A 62 -32.11 -4.85 -4.79
C VAL A 62 -31.48 -4.84 -6.18
N LYS A 63 -32.29 -4.73 -7.22
CA LYS A 63 -31.80 -4.57 -8.60
C LYS A 63 -31.60 -3.09 -8.90
N ILE A 64 -30.37 -2.68 -9.11
CA ILE A 64 -29.97 -1.31 -9.43
C ILE A 64 -29.19 -1.31 -10.73
N ALA A 65 -29.67 -0.66 -11.77
CA ALA A 65 -29.00 -0.44 -13.05
C ALA A 65 -28.65 1.04 -13.23
N LYS A 66 -27.61 1.35 -14.02
CA LYS A 66 -27.25 2.72 -14.42
C LYS A 66 -27.54 2.86 -15.92
N GLU A 67 -28.38 3.83 -16.29
CA GLU A 67 -28.76 4.19 -17.65
C GLU A 67 -28.33 5.66 -17.88
N GLY A 68 -27.15 5.87 -18.44
CA GLY A 68 -26.55 7.22 -18.56
C GLY A 68 -26.27 7.83 -17.19
N ASP A 69 -26.91 8.97 -16.87
CA ASP A 69 -26.85 9.69 -15.59
C ASP A 69 -27.95 9.24 -14.59
N THR A 70 -28.82 8.32 -15.01
CA THR A 70 -29.99 7.91 -14.24
C THR A 70 -29.77 6.51 -13.65
N PHE A 71 -30.05 6.35 -12.37
CA PHE A 71 -30.09 5.06 -11.70
C PHE A 71 -31.53 4.56 -11.62
N VAL A 72 -31.73 3.33 -12.12
CA VAL A 72 -33.03 2.64 -12.13
C VAL A 72 -33.01 1.62 -11.00
N VAL A 73 -33.83 1.88 -9.97
CA VAL A 73 -33.91 1.07 -8.77
C VAL A 73 -35.22 0.32 -8.72
N ARG A 74 -35.18 -1.02 -8.80
CA ARG A 74 -36.38 -1.85 -8.59
C ARG A 74 -36.50 -2.16 -7.09
N GLY A 75 -37.44 -1.50 -6.44
CA GLY A 75 -37.71 -1.66 -5.02
C GLY A 75 -38.30 -3.04 -4.66
N LEU A 76 -38.19 -3.41 -3.40
CA LEU A 76 -38.59 -4.72 -2.88
C LEU A 76 -39.81 -4.64 -1.93
N GLY A 77 -40.51 -3.49 -1.87
CA GLY A 77 -41.73 -3.32 -1.05
C GLY A 77 -41.49 -3.54 0.45
N GLY A 78 -40.35 -3.11 0.97
CA GLY A 78 -39.98 -3.25 2.39
C GLY A 78 -39.63 -4.68 2.83
N ARG A 79 -39.11 -5.50 1.93
CA ARG A 79 -38.63 -6.85 2.25
C ARG A 79 -37.36 -7.20 1.48
N TYR A 80 -36.24 -7.27 2.18
CA TYR A 80 -34.95 -7.64 1.58
C TYR A 80 -34.75 -9.15 1.49
N THR A 81 -34.04 -9.59 0.44
CA THR A 81 -33.60 -10.98 0.21
C THR A 81 -32.07 -11.02 0.07
N PRO A 82 -31.33 -11.04 1.18
CA PRO A 82 -29.89 -10.94 1.17
C PRO A 82 -29.22 -12.05 0.35
N ARG A 83 -28.23 -11.69 -0.46
CA ARG A 83 -27.42 -12.63 -1.25
C ARG A 83 -26.20 -13.13 -0.47
N ARG A 84 -25.83 -12.41 0.60
CA ARG A 84 -24.69 -12.69 1.47
C ARG A 84 -25.10 -12.65 2.94
N GLU A 85 -24.37 -13.35 3.79
CA GLU A 85 -24.59 -13.33 5.25
C GLU A 85 -24.09 -12.02 5.88
N ALA A 86 -23.07 -11.39 5.28
CA ALA A 86 -22.54 -10.11 5.70
C ALA A 86 -22.57 -9.09 4.57
N VAL A 87 -22.97 -7.86 4.90
CA VAL A 87 -23.02 -6.71 3.99
C VAL A 87 -22.22 -5.55 4.56
N SER A 88 -21.49 -4.83 3.71
CA SER A 88 -20.56 -3.78 4.15
C SER A 88 -21.02 -2.39 3.72
N ALA A 89 -21.09 -1.47 4.69
CA ALA A 89 -21.32 -0.04 4.46
C ALA A 89 -20.02 0.70 4.04
N GLY A 90 -18.89 0.00 3.91
CA GLY A 90 -17.60 0.62 3.61
C GLY A 90 -17.22 1.68 4.63
N SER A 91 -16.88 2.89 4.17
CA SER A 91 -16.59 4.05 5.03
C SER A 91 -17.79 4.97 5.28
N SER A 92 -19.00 4.62 4.80
CA SER A 92 -20.18 5.47 4.93
C SER A 92 -20.92 5.29 6.26
N GLY A 93 -20.80 6.25 7.16
CA GLY A 93 -21.56 6.30 8.42
C GLY A 93 -23.06 6.33 8.18
N THR A 94 -23.54 7.13 7.24
CA THR A 94 -24.97 7.21 6.88
C THR A 94 -25.50 5.85 6.43
N THR A 95 -24.80 5.17 5.54
CA THR A 95 -25.20 3.82 5.09
C THR A 95 -25.22 2.82 6.26
N LEU A 96 -24.18 2.84 7.10
CA LEU A 96 -24.09 1.95 8.25
C LEU A 96 -25.27 2.12 9.20
N TYR A 97 -25.48 3.35 9.68
CA TYR A 97 -26.49 3.60 10.72
C TYR A 97 -27.93 3.40 10.23
N PHE A 98 -28.22 3.75 8.96
CA PHE A 98 -29.54 3.48 8.38
C PHE A 98 -29.77 1.99 8.16
N MET A 99 -28.75 1.28 7.69
CA MET A 99 -28.94 -0.11 7.28
C MET A 99 -28.87 -1.10 8.45
N ILE A 100 -28.29 -0.76 9.62
CA ILE A 100 -28.39 -1.62 10.81
C ILE A 100 -29.87 -1.88 11.15
N GLY A 101 -30.70 -0.85 11.24
CA GLY A 101 -32.14 -1.01 11.51
C GLY A 101 -32.88 -1.70 10.35
N LEU A 102 -32.69 -1.22 9.13
CA LEU A 102 -33.38 -1.69 7.92
C LEU A 102 -33.02 -3.15 7.55
N ALA A 103 -31.87 -3.66 7.98
CA ALA A 103 -31.51 -5.07 7.79
C ALA A 103 -32.49 -6.04 8.46
N SER A 104 -33.24 -5.59 9.49
CA SER A 104 -34.30 -6.38 10.13
C SER A 104 -35.46 -6.73 9.19
N LEU A 105 -35.63 -5.97 8.09
CA LEU A 105 -36.62 -6.25 7.04
C LEU A 105 -36.21 -7.40 6.09
N SER A 106 -35.10 -8.06 6.34
CA SER A 106 -34.62 -9.21 5.57
C SER A 106 -35.40 -10.49 5.90
N ASP A 107 -35.37 -11.46 4.98
CA ASP A 107 -35.98 -12.80 5.17
C ASP A 107 -35.11 -13.73 6.03
N ARG A 108 -33.89 -13.36 6.34
CA ARG A 108 -32.91 -14.09 7.16
C ARG A 108 -31.98 -13.13 7.92
N ALA A 109 -31.20 -13.67 8.86
CA ALA A 109 -30.21 -12.88 9.59
C ALA A 109 -29.09 -12.34 8.66
N VAL A 110 -28.65 -11.11 8.91
CA VAL A 110 -27.60 -10.43 8.16
C VAL A 110 -26.67 -9.70 9.11
N SER A 111 -25.36 -9.80 8.91
CA SER A 111 -24.37 -9.00 9.61
C SER A 111 -24.08 -7.72 8.83
N VAL A 112 -24.30 -6.56 9.43
CA VAL A 112 -23.98 -5.25 8.88
C VAL A 112 -22.63 -4.80 9.43
N THR A 113 -21.67 -4.58 8.56
CA THR A 113 -20.29 -4.18 8.91
C THR A 113 -19.84 -2.94 8.15
N GLY A 114 -18.67 -2.43 8.49
CA GLY A 114 -18.02 -1.31 7.81
C GLY A 114 -16.50 -1.39 7.94
N GLN A 115 -15.78 -0.35 7.52
CA GLN A 115 -14.32 -0.28 7.65
C GLN A 115 -13.87 -0.31 9.13
N LYS A 116 -12.58 -0.67 9.35
CA LYS A 116 -11.98 -0.88 10.69
C LYS A 116 -12.26 0.22 11.72
N TYR A 117 -12.34 1.48 11.33
CA TYR A 117 -12.59 2.54 12.30
C TYR A 117 -13.99 2.48 12.92
N PHE A 118 -14.98 1.86 12.25
CA PHE A 118 -16.28 1.61 12.84
C PHE A 118 -16.25 0.56 13.96
N LYS A 119 -15.27 -0.35 13.97
CA LYS A 119 -15.06 -1.30 15.08
C LYS A 119 -14.67 -0.61 16.40
N ARG A 120 -14.22 0.65 16.34
CA ARG A 120 -13.87 1.49 17.49
C ARG A 120 -14.88 2.61 17.76
N ARG A 121 -15.98 2.66 17.00
CA ARG A 121 -16.99 3.72 17.08
C ARG A 121 -18.28 3.14 17.63
N PRO A 122 -18.54 3.27 18.96
CA PRO A 122 -19.72 2.68 19.57
C PRO A 122 -21.01 3.20 18.95
N VAL A 123 -21.93 2.28 18.67
CA VAL A 123 -23.29 2.58 18.16
C VAL A 123 -24.37 2.25 19.20
N GLY A 124 -23.99 2.05 20.46
CA GLY A 124 -24.83 1.60 21.55
C GLY A 124 -26.19 2.31 21.68
N PRO A 125 -26.25 3.66 21.63
CA PRO A 125 -27.56 4.35 21.68
C PRO A 125 -28.53 3.91 20.56
N LEU A 126 -28.02 3.72 19.33
CA LEU A 126 -28.84 3.21 18.21
C LEU A 126 -29.26 1.76 18.43
N LEU A 127 -28.36 0.90 18.92
CA LEU A 127 -28.68 -0.51 19.15
C LEU A 127 -29.78 -0.65 20.23
N ARG A 128 -29.65 0.06 21.34
CA ARG A 128 -30.68 0.05 22.41
C ARG A 128 -32.02 0.60 21.91
N ALA A 129 -32.04 1.63 21.09
CA ALA A 129 -33.27 2.15 20.50
C ALA A 129 -33.93 1.12 19.54
N LEU A 130 -33.13 0.42 18.73
CA LEU A 130 -33.62 -0.67 17.88
C LEU A 130 -34.16 -1.85 18.66
N GLU A 131 -33.55 -2.20 19.79
CA GLU A 131 -34.07 -3.23 20.72
C GLU A 131 -35.44 -2.85 21.32
N GLN A 132 -35.61 -1.56 21.67
CA GLN A 132 -36.93 -1.02 22.11
C GLN A 132 -37.98 -1.13 21.00
N MET A 133 -37.59 -1.01 19.72
CA MET A 133 -38.45 -1.27 18.57
C MET A 133 -38.73 -2.78 18.36
N GLY A 134 -38.14 -3.67 19.15
CA GLY A 134 -38.27 -5.12 19.02
C GLY A 134 -37.40 -5.72 17.92
N VAL A 135 -36.34 -5.03 17.45
CA VAL A 135 -35.31 -5.59 16.57
C VAL A 135 -34.39 -6.48 17.42
N ARG A 136 -34.16 -7.71 16.96
CA ARG A 136 -33.18 -8.61 17.58
C ARG A 136 -31.85 -8.47 16.91
N LEU A 137 -30.81 -8.11 17.65
CA LEU A 137 -29.48 -7.88 17.17
C LEU A 137 -28.40 -8.36 18.17
N GLU A 138 -27.21 -8.62 17.65
CA GLU A 138 -26.03 -9.04 18.41
C GLU A 138 -24.86 -8.17 17.95
N SER A 139 -24.10 -7.65 18.89
CA SER A 139 -22.91 -6.83 18.64
C SER A 139 -21.92 -7.02 19.78
N ALA A 140 -20.63 -7.05 19.47
CA ALA A 140 -19.56 -7.01 20.47
C ALA A 140 -19.23 -5.55 20.81
N ASP A 141 -19.18 -5.22 22.08
CA ASP A 141 -18.80 -3.91 22.61
C ASP A 141 -19.58 -2.72 21.99
N ASP A 142 -20.84 -2.92 21.65
CA ASP A 142 -21.69 -1.93 20.98
C ASP A 142 -21.10 -1.39 19.66
N CYS A 143 -20.25 -2.16 18.97
CA CYS A 143 -19.59 -1.79 17.73
C CYS A 143 -19.93 -2.73 16.56
N PRO A 144 -19.87 -2.28 15.29
CA PRO A 144 -19.95 -3.18 14.13
C PRO A 144 -18.80 -4.20 14.09
N PRO A 145 -19.07 -5.47 13.63
CA PRO A 145 -20.27 -5.92 12.93
C PRO A 145 -21.48 -6.09 13.85
N VAL A 146 -22.67 -5.71 13.37
CA VAL A 146 -23.94 -5.93 14.06
C VAL A 146 -24.72 -7.00 13.31
N ARG A 147 -24.98 -8.14 13.96
CA ARG A 147 -25.80 -9.22 13.42
C ARG A 147 -27.28 -8.93 13.72
N VAL A 148 -28.07 -8.75 12.69
CA VAL A 148 -29.49 -8.39 12.79
C VAL A 148 -30.34 -9.56 12.33
N GLN A 149 -31.30 -9.98 13.15
CA GLN A 149 -32.24 -11.05 12.81
C GLN A 149 -33.32 -10.55 11.82
N GLY A 150 -33.56 -11.34 10.77
CA GLY A 150 -34.57 -11.02 9.76
C GLY A 150 -35.99 -11.15 10.29
N ARG A 151 -36.50 -10.10 10.93
CA ARG A 151 -37.86 -10.01 11.47
C ARG A 151 -38.31 -8.56 11.53
N ARG A 152 -39.51 -8.24 11.01
CA ARG A 152 -40.08 -6.90 11.12
C ARG A 152 -40.13 -6.43 12.58
N PRO A 153 -39.75 -5.17 12.86
CA PRO A 153 -39.82 -4.59 14.19
C PRO A 153 -41.25 -4.53 14.70
N THR A 154 -41.43 -4.60 16.01
CA THR A 154 -42.75 -4.46 16.64
C THR A 154 -43.24 -3.03 16.64
N GLY A 155 -42.36 -2.06 16.76
CA GLY A 155 -42.71 -0.67 17.04
C GLY A 155 -42.92 -0.46 18.54
N GLY A 156 -43.48 0.68 18.93
CA GLY A 156 -43.74 1.08 20.31
C GLY A 156 -43.11 2.40 20.67
N HIS A 157 -42.92 2.65 21.98
CA HIS A 157 -42.25 3.84 22.49
C HIS A 157 -40.72 3.62 22.47
N VAL A 158 -39.96 4.54 21.88
CA VAL A 158 -38.53 4.44 21.69
C VAL A 158 -37.85 5.76 22.09
N THR A 159 -36.82 5.67 22.93
CA THR A 159 -36.01 6.84 23.32
C THR A 159 -34.63 6.74 22.71
N ILE A 160 -34.07 7.88 22.31
CA ILE A 160 -32.75 7.96 21.71
C ILE A 160 -32.07 9.30 21.99
N ALA A 161 -30.74 9.28 22.22
CA ALA A 161 -29.94 10.49 22.40
C ALA A 161 -29.89 11.34 21.11
N GLY A 162 -30.05 12.67 21.23
CA GLY A 162 -30.00 13.63 20.14
C GLY A 162 -28.61 13.91 19.57
N THR A 163 -27.62 13.09 19.86
CA THR A 163 -26.19 13.31 19.53
C THR A 163 -25.91 13.30 18.02
N LEU A 164 -26.51 12.37 17.27
CA LEU A 164 -26.33 12.21 15.83
C LEU A 164 -27.65 12.01 15.10
N SER A 165 -27.97 12.89 14.17
CA SER A 165 -29.19 12.80 13.34
C SER A 165 -29.31 11.51 12.53
N GLN A 166 -28.17 10.89 12.21
CA GLN A 166 -28.14 9.63 11.46
C GLN A 166 -28.77 8.46 12.24
N TRP A 167 -28.62 8.41 13.57
CA TRP A 167 -29.27 7.40 14.39
C TRP A 167 -30.78 7.55 14.37
N ILE A 168 -31.24 8.78 14.58
CA ILE A 168 -32.67 9.13 14.58
C ILE A 168 -33.28 8.88 13.19
N SER A 169 -32.60 9.33 12.12
CA SER A 169 -33.04 9.09 10.74
C SER A 169 -33.19 7.60 10.42
N GLY A 170 -32.26 6.76 10.92
CA GLY A 170 -32.34 5.30 10.73
C GLY A 170 -33.60 4.69 11.37
N LEU A 171 -33.99 5.16 12.57
CA LEU A 171 -35.22 4.74 13.25
C LEU A 171 -36.47 5.23 12.50
N ILE A 172 -36.49 6.52 12.06
CA ILE A 172 -37.62 7.10 11.33
C ILE A 172 -37.85 6.35 9.99
N LEU A 173 -36.79 6.00 9.26
CA LEU A 173 -36.87 5.23 8.01
C LEU A 173 -37.39 3.79 8.23
N LEU A 174 -37.12 3.18 9.38
CA LEU A 174 -37.57 1.83 9.72
C LEU A 174 -39.03 1.79 10.22
N ALA A 175 -39.48 2.79 10.99
CA ALA A 175 -40.75 2.81 11.71
C ALA A 175 -42.00 2.55 10.85
N PRO A 176 -42.13 3.04 9.59
CA PRO A 176 -43.28 2.73 8.75
C PRO A 176 -43.51 1.25 8.48
N PHE A 177 -42.47 0.44 8.58
CA PHE A 177 -42.49 -1.02 8.34
C PHE A 177 -42.68 -1.84 9.60
N ALA A 178 -42.86 -1.22 10.77
CA ALA A 178 -43.18 -1.86 12.02
C ALA A 178 -44.58 -2.49 12.01
N THR A 179 -44.88 -3.35 12.99
CA THR A 179 -46.20 -3.99 13.12
C THR A 179 -47.16 -3.22 13.99
N ARG A 180 -46.68 -2.22 14.76
CA ARG A 180 -47.50 -1.33 15.63
C ARG A 180 -47.02 0.11 15.44
N HIS A 181 -47.85 1.05 15.89
CA HIS A 181 -47.48 2.47 15.99
C HIS A 181 -46.13 2.67 16.70
N THR A 182 -45.30 3.60 16.20
CA THR A 182 -44.00 3.91 16.78
C THR A 182 -43.92 5.38 17.14
N THR A 183 -43.60 5.66 18.41
CA THR A 183 -43.24 7.00 18.89
C THR A 183 -41.76 7.01 19.20
N ILE A 184 -41.00 7.91 18.55
CA ILE A 184 -39.57 8.10 18.82
C ILE A 184 -39.42 9.44 19.56
N GLU A 185 -38.84 9.41 20.76
CA GLU A 185 -38.54 10.59 21.58
C GLU A 185 -37.03 10.81 21.69
N VAL A 186 -36.60 12.06 21.47
CA VAL A 186 -35.19 12.45 21.51
C VAL A 186 -34.86 13.02 22.88
N GLU A 187 -33.92 12.37 23.56
CA GLU A 187 -33.39 12.79 24.86
C GLU A 187 -32.16 13.70 24.71
N GLY A 188 -31.99 14.61 25.65
CA GLY A 188 -30.88 15.55 25.66
C GLY A 188 -30.98 16.62 24.57
N GLU A 189 -29.85 17.18 24.15
CA GLU A 189 -29.81 18.17 23.06
C GLU A 189 -29.96 17.52 21.69
N LEU A 190 -30.78 18.11 20.84
CA LEU A 190 -30.92 17.69 19.45
C LEU A 190 -29.90 18.41 18.58
N ASN A 191 -28.96 17.66 18.02
CA ASN A 191 -28.01 18.15 17.04
C ASN A 191 -28.43 17.77 15.61
N GLU A 192 -27.95 18.53 14.61
CA GLU A 192 -28.10 18.19 13.19
C GLU A 192 -29.58 18.11 12.75
N ARG A 193 -30.46 18.93 13.32
CA ARG A 193 -31.89 18.98 12.97
C ARG A 193 -32.16 19.05 11.46
N PRO A 194 -31.45 19.85 10.63
CA PRO A 194 -31.68 19.94 9.19
C PRO A 194 -31.62 18.60 8.45
N TYR A 195 -30.84 17.66 8.94
CA TYR A 195 -30.75 16.33 8.31
C TYR A 195 -31.96 15.45 8.62
N LEU A 196 -32.67 15.71 9.74
CA LEU A 196 -33.96 15.07 10.06
C LEU A 196 -35.05 15.65 9.18
N GLU A 197 -35.05 16.99 9.00
CA GLU A 197 -36.00 17.70 8.12
C GLU A 197 -35.90 17.15 6.69
N LEU A 198 -34.67 17.00 6.15
CA LEU A 198 -34.44 16.34 4.88
C LEU A 198 -34.98 14.90 4.84
N THR A 199 -34.73 14.09 5.90
CA THR A 199 -35.20 12.69 5.96
C THR A 199 -36.72 12.64 5.86
N VAL A 200 -37.44 13.43 6.67
CA VAL A 200 -38.90 13.51 6.67
C VAL A 200 -39.47 14.03 5.33
N ALA A 201 -38.81 15.06 4.76
CA ALA A 201 -39.23 15.63 3.46
C ALA A 201 -39.13 14.57 2.35
N MET A 202 -38.02 13.84 2.29
CA MET A 202 -37.83 12.78 1.29
C MET A 202 -38.76 11.58 1.52
N MET A 203 -39.03 11.17 2.77
CA MET A 203 -40.00 10.14 3.06
C MET A 203 -41.39 10.50 2.52
N ARG A 204 -41.81 11.77 2.68
CA ARG A 204 -43.09 12.27 2.15
C ARG A 204 -43.16 12.18 0.61
N GLN A 205 -42.02 12.45 -0.09
CA GLN A 205 -41.96 12.28 -1.54
C GLN A 205 -42.21 10.81 -1.99
N PHE A 206 -41.78 9.87 -1.16
CA PHE A 206 -42.05 8.44 -1.40
C PHE A 206 -43.39 7.95 -0.81
N GLY A 207 -44.27 8.88 -0.33
CA GLY A 207 -45.60 8.58 0.20
C GLY A 207 -45.64 8.11 1.66
N LEU A 208 -44.53 8.17 2.37
CA LEU A 208 -44.46 7.81 3.78
C LEU A 208 -44.73 9.04 4.67
N GLN A 209 -45.60 8.87 5.67
CA GLN A 209 -46.04 9.95 6.55
C GLN A 209 -45.40 9.84 7.94
N VAL A 210 -44.92 10.97 8.42
CA VAL A 210 -44.36 11.15 9.76
C VAL A 210 -44.95 12.39 10.39
N THR A 211 -45.56 12.27 11.58
CA THR A 211 -45.97 13.40 12.39
C THR A 211 -44.85 13.83 13.29
N VAL A 212 -44.50 15.10 13.30
CA VAL A 212 -43.35 15.65 14.00
C VAL A 212 -43.80 16.77 14.94
N SER A 213 -43.30 16.81 16.18
CA SER A 213 -43.52 17.91 17.13
C SER A 213 -42.83 19.20 16.65
N GLU A 214 -43.29 20.36 17.13
CA GLU A 214 -42.72 21.70 16.76
C GLU A 214 -41.21 21.82 17.09
N ASP A 215 -40.79 21.19 18.19
CA ASP A 215 -39.39 21.17 18.67
C ASP A 215 -38.54 20.10 18.01
N TRP A 216 -39.11 19.28 17.10
CA TRP A 216 -38.45 18.17 16.40
C TRP A 216 -37.88 17.05 17.31
N ARG A 217 -38.43 16.95 18.54
CA ARG A 217 -37.95 15.94 19.53
C ARG A 217 -38.86 14.74 19.65
N ARG A 218 -40.03 14.75 18.97
CA ARG A 218 -40.96 13.64 18.93
C ARG A 218 -41.42 13.36 17.52
N PHE A 219 -41.42 12.07 17.14
CA PHE A 219 -41.83 11.57 15.84
C PHE A 219 -42.86 10.46 16.07
N ASP A 220 -44.06 10.63 15.55
CA ASP A 220 -45.15 9.64 15.61
C ASP A 220 -45.41 9.06 14.22
N ILE A 221 -45.27 7.74 14.08
CA ILE A 221 -45.29 7.05 12.80
C ILE A 221 -46.28 5.86 12.86
N GLU A 222 -47.27 5.87 11.96
CA GLU A 222 -48.21 4.80 11.78
C GLU A 222 -47.59 3.60 11.08
N PRO A 223 -47.93 2.34 11.49
CA PRO A 223 -47.39 1.13 10.91
C PRO A 223 -48.00 0.77 9.57
N GLY A 224 -47.35 -0.14 8.83
CA GLY A 224 -47.91 -0.74 7.61
C GLY A 224 -47.98 0.17 6.41
N GLN A 225 -47.26 1.28 6.41
CA GLN A 225 -47.16 2.19 5.28
C GLN A 225 -46.45 1.53 4.11
N ARG A 226 -46.70 2.04 2.90
CA ARG A 226 -46.04 1.58 1.65
C ARG A 226 -45.34 2.73 0.99
N ALA A 227 -44.05 2.57 0.69
CA ALA A 227 -43.33 3.51 -0.14
C ALA A 227 -43.66 3.30 -1.61
N HIS A 228 -43.80 4.37 -2.36
CA HIS A 228 -44.10 4.36 -3.79
C HIS A 228 -42.87 4.73 -4.61
N ALA A 229 -42.76 4.14 -5.81
CA ALA A 229 -41.70 4.49 -6.76
C ALA A 229 -41.85 5.94 -7.24
N VAL A 230 -40.72 6.62 -7.45
CA VAL A 230 -40.64 8.02 -7.86
C VAL A 230 -39.64 8.24 -8.99
N GLU A 231 -39.84 9.33 -9.74
CA GLU A 231 -38.80 9.93 -10.58
C GLU A 231 -38.26 11.18 -9.86
N LEU A 232 -36.96 11.20 -9.61
CA LEU A 232 -36.32 12.24 -8.79
C LEU A 232 -35.00 12.69 -9.43
N ALA A 233 -34.81 14.02 -9.53
CA ALA A 233 -33.53 14.64 -9.83
C ALA A 233 -32.91 15.15 -8.53
N LEU A 234 -31.64 14.81 -8.27
CA LEU A 234 -30.98 15.26 -7.05
C LEU A 234 -30.48 16.71 -7.17
N PRO A 235 -30.65 17.54 -6.11
CA PRO A 235 -30.15 18.91 -6.11
C PRO A 235 -28.63 18.97 -5.99
N PRO A 236 -27.99 20.12 -6.30
CA PRO A 236 -26.58 20.36 -6.08
C PRO A 236 -26.20 20.24 -4.60
N ASP A 237 -24.97 19.85 -4.33
CA ASP A 237 -24.41 19.68 -2.98
C ASP A 237 -23.80 21.00 -2.48
N ILE A 238 -24.49 21.69 -1.58
CA ILE A 238 -23.98 22.93 -0.95
C ILE A 238 -22.68 22.68 -0.19
N GLY A 239 -22.55 21.53 0.45
CA GLY A 239 -21.35 21.15 1.17
C GLY A 239 -20.12 20.98 0.28
N SER A 240 -20.30 20.57 -0.98
CA SER A 240 -19.25 20.56 -1.99
C SER A 240 -18.99 21.93 -2.59
N ALA A 241 -20.05 22.72 -2.84
CA ALA A 241 -19.95 24.08 -3.33
C ALA A 241 -19.17 24.99 -2.38
N ALA A 242 -19.24 24.74 -1.07
CA ALA A 242 -18.55 25.51 -0.04
C ALA A 242 -17.04 25.64 -0.29
N PHE A 243 -16.39 24.63 -0.89
CA PHE A 243 -14.95 24.67 -1.23
C PHE A 243 -14.66 25.62 -2.40
N GLY A 244 -15.52 25.64 -3.43
CA GLY A 244 -15.43 26.57 -4.54
C GLY A 244 -15.72 28.02 -4.09
N ILE A 245 -16.75 28.21 -3.24
CA ILE A 245 -17.08 29.50 -2.63
C ILE A 245 -15.92 30.02 -1.80
N ALA A 246 -15.34 29.18 -0.92
CA ALA A 246 -14.21 29.56 -0.07
C ALA A 246 -12.96 29.90 -0.91
N THR A 247 -12.67 29.11 -1.96
CA THR A 247 -11.56 29.40 -2.87
C THR A 247 -11.73 30.77 -3.53
N ALA A 248 -12.92 31.06 -4.07
CA ALA A 248 -13.22 32.37 -4.64
C ALA A 248 -13.17 33.52 -3.60
N ALA A 249 -13.57 33.23 -2.36
CA ALA A 249 -13.59 34.21 -1.26
C ALA A 249 -12.19 34.60 -0.75
N LEU A 250 -11.21 33.68 -0.87
CA LEU A 250 -9.84 33.90 -0.38
C LEU A 250 -8.93 34.60 -1.40
N HIS A 251 -9.33 34.73 -2.65
CA HIS A 251 -8.54 35.29 -3.75
C HIS A 251 -9.29 36.39 -4.50
N PRO A 252 -8.58 37.29 -5.21
CA PRO A 252 -9.22 38.04 -6.29
C PRO A 252 -9.85 37.02 -7.25
N SER A 253 -11.14 37.20 -7.63
CA SER A 253 -11.83 36.10 -8.31
C SER A 253 -12.90 36.57 -9.32
N ASP A 254 -13.19 35.68 -10.26
CA ASP A 254 -14.42 35.68 -11.10
C ASP A 254 -14.76 34.20 -11.37
N VAL A 255 -15.54 33.60 -10.48
CA VAL A 255 -15.86 32.19 -10.45
C VAL A 255 -17.34 31.94 -10.60
N LEU A 256 -17.73 30.99 -11.44
CA LEU A 256 -19.09 30.51 -11.61
C LEU A 256 -19.23 29.07 -11.11
N LEU A 257 -20.13 28.87 -10.15
CA LEU A 257 -20.50 27.53 -9.64
C LEU A 257 -21.83 27.13 -10.27
N ARG A 258 -21.79 26.31 -11.34
CA ARG A 258 -22.98 25.85 -12.05
C ARG A 258 -23.81 24.88 -11.20
N GLY A 259 -25.13 24.99 -11.29
CA GLY A 259 -26.09 24.15 -10.58
C GLY A 259 -26.72 24.85 -9.37
N ILE A 260 -26.08 25.85 -8.74
CA ILE A 260 -26.68 26.62 -7.65
C ILE A 260 -27.41 27.81 -8.24
N THR A 261 -28.70 27.69 -8.33
CA THR A 261 -29.56 28.67 -9.00
C THR A 261 -30.43 29.50 -8.02
N THR A 262 -30.23 29.32 -6.72
CA THR A 262 -30.90 30.06 -5.67
C THR A 262 -30.00 30.26 -4.46
N LEU A 263 -30.16 31.39 -3.79
CA LEU A 263 -29.61 31.68 -2.46
C LEU A 263 -30.70 31.63 -1.37
N GLU A 264 -31.91 31.29 -1.77
CA GLU A 264 -33.08 31.14 -0.89
C GLU A 264 -33.47 29.66 -0.86
N GLY A 265 -33.61 29.11 0.31
CA GLY A 265 -33.95 27.70 0.54
C GLY A 265 -33.80 27.35 2.02
N GLY A 266 -34.22 26.13 2.35
CA GLY A 266 -34.23 25.67 3.73
C GLY A 266 -33.63 24.29 3.88
N PRO A 267 -33.68 23.77 5.11
CA PRO A 267 -33.12 22.44 5.45
C PRO A 267 -33.72 21.27 4.65
N ALA A 268 -34.97 21.39 4.22
CA ALA A 268 -35.63 20.38 3.38
C ALA A 268 -35.07 20.34 1.95
N ASP A 269 -34.50 21.45 1.46
CA ASP A 269 -33.89 21.56 0.14
C ASP A 269 -32.42 21.07 0.19
N HIS A 270 -31.69 21.48 1.25
CA HIS A 270 -30.35 20.96 1.53
C HIS A 270 -29.96 21.19 2.99
N PRO A 271 -29.46 20.19 3.75
CA PRO A 271 -29.24 20.32 5.20
C PRO A 271 -28.15 21.33 5.56
N GLU A 272 -27.25 21.67 4.63
CA GLU A 272 -26.17 22.65 4.84
C GLU A 272 -26.47 24.02 4.22
N PHE A 273 -27.72 24.31 3.88
CA PHE A 273 -28.11 25.54 3.21
C PHE A 273 -27.72 26.80 4.01
N HIS A 274 -27.81 26.72 5.33
CA HIS A 274 -27.41 27.81 6.25
C HIS A 274 -25.93 28.26 6.09
N PHE A 275 -25.06 27.42 5.51
CA PHE A 275 -23.70 27.85 5.15
C PHE A 275 -23.69 29.07 4.23
N LEU A 276 -24.65 29.21 3.31
CA LEU A 276 -24.73 30.36 2.39
C LEU A 276 -25.02 31.66 3.16
N ASP A 277 -25.83 31.60 4.21
CA ASP A 277 -26.11 32.77 5.06
C ASP A 277 -24.87 33.18 5.86
N VAL A 278 -24.14 32.20 6.43
CA VAL A 278 -22.89 32.45 7.12
C VAL A 278 -21.85 33.06 6.16
N ALA A 279 -21.71 32.51 4.95
CA ALA A 279 -20.79 33.00 3.93
C ALA A 279 -21.13 34.47 3.53
N ARG A 280 -22.41 34.77 3.40
CA ARG A 280 -22.88 36.13 3.13
C ARG A 280 -22.57 37.11 4.30
N SER A 281 -22.74 36.66 5.55
CA SER A 281 -22.42 37.45 6.73
C SER A 281 -20.92 37.70 6.89
N MET A 282 -20.09 36.80 6.38
CA MET A 282 -18.65 37.02 6.27
C MET A 282 -18.23 38.01 5.19
N GLY A 283 -19.19 38.49 4.37
CA GLY A 283 -18.97 39.49 3.33
C GLY A 283 -18.60 38.90 1.96
N ILE A 284 -18.87 37.61 1.70
CA ILE A 284 -18.61 37.01 0.39
C ILE A 284 -19.66 37.51 -0.61
N PRO A 285 -19.24 38.13 -1.75
CA PRO A 285 -20.20 38.66 -2.76
C PRO A 285 -20.70 37.52 -3.65
N MET A 286 -21.89 37.03 -3.34
CA MET A 286 -22.54 35.91 -4.05
C MET A 286 -23.77 36.45 -4.80
N GLU A 287 -23.81 36.21 -6.12
CA GLU A 287 -24.92 36.59 -7.01
C GLU A 287 -25.38 35.38 -7.85
N VAL A 288 -26.69 35.19 -7.97
CA VAL A 288 -27.24 34.18 -8.89
C VAL A 288 -27.18 34.72 -10.31
N ASP A 289 -26.44 34.06 -11.18
CA ASP A 289 -26.41 34.35 -12.62
C ASP A 289 -27.40 33.42 -13.32
N GLU A 290 -28.63 33.88 -13.48
CA GLU A 290 -29.73 33.11 -14.12
C GLU A 290 -29.36 32.70 -15.56
N THR A 291 -28.63 33.54 -16.28
CA THR A 291 -28.28 33.30 -17.68
C THR A 291 -27.24 32.17 -17.80
N ALA A 292 -26.27 32.15 -16.88
CA ALA A 292 -25.26 31.11 -16.84
C ALA A 292 -25.71 29.86 -16.02
N GLY A 293 -26.84 29.96 -15.31
CA GLY A 293 -27.38 28.86 -14.52
C GLY A 293 -26.52 28.49 -13.34
N GLY A 294 -26.04 29.46 -12.54
CA GLY A 294 -25.14 29.19 -11.43
C GLY A 294 -24.94 30.37 -10.49
N LEU A 295 -24.15 30.13 -9.42
CA LEU A 295 -23.73 31.13 -8.45
C LEU A 295 -22.41 31.75 -8.88
N ARG A 296 -22.40 33.09 -9.09
CA ARG A 296 -21.20 33.84 -9.44
C ARG A 296 -20.62 34.56 -8.22
N ILE A 297 -19.30 34.49 -8.10
CA ILE A 297 -18.52 35.22 -7.08
C ILE A 297 -17.47 36.04 -7.80
N ARG A 298 -17.56 37.38 -7.70
CA ARG A 298 -16.62 38.31 -8.33
C ARG A 298 -16.11 39.32 -7.33
N GLN A 299 -14.79 39.37 -7.16
CA GLN A 299 -14.14 40.38 -6.32
C GLN A 299 -12.69 40.63 -6.73
N ASP A 300 -12.24 41.87 -6.51
CA ASP A 300 -10.86 42.29 -6.80
C ASP A 300 -9.94 42.18 -5.57
N ALA A 301 -10.50 42.31 -4.36
CA ALA A 301 -9.74 42.19 -3.11
C ALA A 301 -10.61 41.50 -2.04
N PRO A 302 -10.15 40.31 -1.56
CA PRO A 302 -10.86 39.59 -0.49
C PRO A 302 -10.93 40.42 0.81
N ARG A 303 -12.10 40.48 1.42
CA ARG A 303 -12.32 41.15 2.71
C ARG A 303 -13.34 40.37 3.51
N LEU A 304 -12.86 39.45 4.32
CA LEU A 304 -13.72 38.66 5.18
C LEU A 304 -13.82 39.27 6.57
N THR A 305 -15.01 39.22 7.14
CA THR A 305 -15.34 39.67 8.49
C THR A 305 -15.54 38.46 9.41
N ALA A 306 -15.09 38.56 10.64
CA ALA A 306 -15.26 37.51 11.65
C ALA A 306 -16.75 37.29 11.98
N VAL A 307 -17.08 36.05 12.36
CA VAL A 307 -18.47 35.62 12.69
C VAL A 307 -18.50 34.84 14.00
N ASP A 308 -19.67 34.82 14.62
CA ASP A 308 -20.02 33.97 15.75
C ASP A 308 -21.12 33.01 15.27
N VAL A 309 -20.82 31.72 15.20
CA VAL A 309 -21.68 30.70 14.55
C VAL A 309 -21.95 29.53 15.51
N ASP A 310 -23.24 29.21 15.64
CA ASP A 310 -23.65 27.92 16.24
C ASP A 310 -23.53 26.84 15.18
N CYS A 311 -22.60 25.90 15.40
CA CYS A 311 -22.32 24.80 14.49
C CYS A 311 -23.18 23.54 14.76
N ARG A 312 -24.14 23.62 15.67
CA ARG A 312 -25.03 22.48 16.03
C ARG A 312 -25.69 21.89 14.80
N ASP A 313 -26.17 22.72 13.89
CA ASP A 313 -26.93 22.31 12.72
C ASP A 313 -26.11 22.17 11.42
N ILE A 314 -24.88 22.68 11.39
CA ILE A 314 -23.98 22.61 10.22
C ILE A 314 -22.57 22.08 10.55
N PRO A 315 -22.47 20.93 11.28
CA PRO A 315 -21.20 20.39 11.78
C PRO A 315 -20.22 20.05 10.66
N ASP A 316 -20.71 19.69 9.50
CA ASP A 316 -19.90 19.35 8.35
C ASP A 316 -19.21 20.57 7.71
N MET A 317 -19.68 21.79 8.01
CA MET A 317 -19.11 23.04 7.52
C MET A 317 -18.01 23.62 8.41
N LEU A 318 -17.85 23.14 9.65
CA LEU A 318 -16.85 23.64 10.59
C LEU A 318 -15.43 23.70 9.97
N PRO A 319 -14.90 22.71 9.26
CA PRO A 319 -13.55 22.79 8.70
C PRO A 319 -13.37 23.92 7.69
N ILE A 320 -14.30 24.08 6.74
CA ILE A 320 -14.19 25.14 5.72
C ILE A 320 -14.47 26.53 6.28
N LEU A 321 -15.38 26.66 7.24
CA LEU A 321 -15.63 27.90 7.97
C LEU A 321 -14.40 28.32 8.79
N THR A 322 -13.71 27.37 9.42
CA THR A 322 -12.43 27.60 10.11
C THR A 322 -11.37 28.13 9.15
N THR A 323 -11.31 27.59 7.94
CA THR A 323 -10.41 28.07 6.88
C THR A 323 -10.73 29.53 6.50
N LEU A 324 -12.00 29.89 6.27
CA LEU A 324 -12.42 31.25 5.97
C LEU A 324 -12.10 32.21 7.14
N ALA A 325 -12.42 31.80 8.36
CA ALA A 325 -12.19 32.57 9.58
C ALA A 325 -10.70 32.88 9.83
N THR A 326 -9.80 32.00 9.39
CA THR A 326 -8.35 32.21 9.50
C THR A 326 -7.88 33.44 8.73
N PHE A 327 -8.62 33.89 7.71
CA PHE A 327 -8.31 35.11 6.93
C PHE A 327 -9.31 36.24 7.16
N ALA A 328 -10.26 36.09 8.10
CA ALA A 328 -11.26 37.10 8.41
C ALA A 328 -10.69 38.14 9.40
N ARG A 329 -11.14 39.39 9.28
CA ARG A 329 -10.75 40.44 10.23
C ARG A 329 -11.52 40.28 11.54
N GLY A 330 -10.78 40.12 12.64
CA GLY A 330 -11.35 39.97 13.98
C GLY A 330 -11.16 38.56 14.53
N GLU A 331 -12.01 38.19 15.48
CA GLU A 331 -12.03 36.87 16.10
C GLU A 331 -13.39 36.17 15.80
N SER A 332 -13.36 35.07 15.11
CA SER A 332 -14.54 34.21 14.89
C SER A 332 -14.65 33.16 16.00
N VAL A 333 -15.90 32.83 16.36
CA VAL A 333 -16.19 31.81 17.38
C VAL A 333 -17.18 30.81 16.81
N PHE A 334 -16.81 29.52 16.83
CA PHE A 334 -17.66 28.40 16.45
C PHE A 334 -18.05 27.65 17.72
N ARG A 335 -19.36 27.64 18.03
CA ARG A 335 -19.93 27.06 19.26
C ARG A 335 -20.64 25.74 18.98
N ASN A 336 -20.91 24.98 20.04
CA ASN A 336 -21.64 23.71 19.99
C ASN A 336 -21.02 22.72 19.01
N ILE A 337 -19.70 22.50 19.12
CA ILE A 337 -18.91 21.68 18.20
C ILE A 337 -18.59 20.28 18.74
N ALA A 338 -18.98 19.91 19.97
CA ALA A 338 -18.62 18.64 20.63
C ALA A 338 -18.96 17.40 19.75
N HIS A 339 -20.12 17.40 19.10
CA HIS A 339 -20.56 16.30 18.22
C HIS A 339 -19.72 16.19 16.92
N THR A 340 -19.03 17.26 16.49
CA THR A 340 -18.15 17.23 15.31
C THR A 340 -16.89 16.39 15.52
N ARG A 341 -16.55 16.13 16.79
CA ARG A 341 -15.40 15.28 17.22
C ARG A 341 -15.68 13.80 17.03
N LEU A 342 -16.96 13.42 16.83
CA LEU A 342 -17.42 12.03 16.61
C LEU A 342 -17.58 11.67 15.13
N LYS A 343 -17.12 12.53 14.20
CA LYS A 343 -17.18 12.29 12.74
C LYS A 343 -16.06 11.33 12.28
N GLU A 344 -15.63 11.40 11.02
CA GLU A 344 -14.55 10.57 10.45
C GLU A 344 -13.21 10.81 11.15
N SER A 345 -13.01 12.03 11.67
CA SER A 345 -11.91 12.45 12.55
C SER A 345 -12.45 13.40 13.62
N ASP A 346 -11.65 13.73 14.65
CA ASP A 346 -11.92 14.90 15.50
C ASP A 346 -11.65 16.14 14.64
N ARG A 347 -12.70 16.66 13.97
CA ARG A 347 -12.58 17.74 12.98
C ARG A 347 -12.10 19.04 13.59
N ALA A 348 -12.52 19.34 14.82
CA ALA A 348 -12.10 20.56 15.51
C ALA A 348 -10.60 20.53 15.84
N ALA A 349 -10.12 19.41 16.40
CA ALA A 349 -8.68 19.21 16.70
C ALA A 349 -7.85 19.15 15.42
N ALA A 350 -8.36 18.53 14.34
CA ALA A 350 -7.65 18.43 13.08
C ALA A 350 -7.38 19.80 12.44
N MET A 351 -8.28 20.76 12.61
CA MET A 351 -8.08 22.13 12.07
C MET A 351 -7.04 22.96 12.82
N LEU A 352 -6.64 22.57 14.04
CA LEU A 352 -5.51 23.23 14.76
C LEU A 352 -4.19 23.16 13.99
N GLN A 353 -4.08 22.31 12.98
CA GLN A 353 -2.92 22.26 12.08
C GLN A 353 -2.69 23.58 11.33
N LEU A 354 -3.70 24.43 11.19
CA LEU A 354 -3.51 25.80 10.66
C LEU A 354 -2.57 26.64 11.52
N ASN A 355 -2.40 26.33 12.83
CA ASN A 355 -1.41 26.96 13.68
C ASN A 355 0.04 26.68 13.24
N ALA A 356 0.30 25.48 12.70
CA ALA A 356 1.59 25.14 12.10
C ALA A 356 1.90 25.92 10.80
N MET A 357 0.86 26.48 10.17
CA MET A 357 0.96 27.37 9.00
C MET A 357 1.08 28.84 9.41
N GLY A 358 0.97 29.20 10.68
CA GLY A 358 0.96 30.55 11.18
C GLY A 358 -0.44 31.10 11.53
N GLY A 359 -1.46 30.24 11.55
CA GLY A 359 -2.79 30.56 12.06
C GLY A 359 -2.82 30.80 13.56
N ARG A 360 -3.98 31.24 14.08
CA ARG A 360 -4.21 31.50 15.52
C ARG A 360 -5.54 30.92 15.94
N LEU A 361 -5.54 29.61 16.24
CA LEU A 361 -6.71 28.86 16.62
C LEU A 361 -6.57 28.35 18.05
N GLU A 362 -7.64 28.46 18.83
CA GLU A 362 -7.74 27.95 20.20
C GLU A 362 -8.99 27.07 20.32
N LEU A 363 -8.81 25.82 20.76
CA LEU A 363 -9.88 24.84 20.95
C LEU A 363 -10.18 24.69 22.43
N SER A 364 -11.46 24.84 22.80
CA SER A 364 -12.00 24.48 24.11
C SER A 364 -12.85 23.20 23.99
N GLU A 365 -13.54 22.82 25.05
CA GLU A 365 -14.39 21.60 25.06
C GLU A 365 -15.50 21.66 23.99
N ASP A 366 -16.17 22.79 23.85
CA ASP A 366 -17.32 22.97 22.94
C ASP A 366 -17.24 24.21 22.05
N ALA A 367 -16.07 24.83 21.91
CA ALA A 367 -15.89 25.96 21.01
C ALA A 367 -14.50 26.01 20.39
N LEU A 368 -14.44 26.46 19.13
CA LEU A 368 -13.22 26.75 18.39
C LEU A 368 -13.17 28.26 18.14
N ARG A 369 -12.13 28.95 18.66
CA ARG A 369 -11.86 30.38 18.42
C ARG A 369 -10.80 30.51 17.35
N VAL A 370 -11.03 31.44 16.41
CA VAL A 370 -10.12 31.68 15.29
C VAL A 370 -9.86 33.16 15.17
N ARG A 371 -8.63 33.59 15.43
CA ARG A 371 -8.21 34.96 15.22
C ARG A 371 -7.56 35.11 13.86
N GLY A 372 -8.08 36.00 13.02
CA GLY A 372 -7.61 36.19 11.65
C GLY A 372 -6.15 36.60 11.55
N VAL A 373 -5.51 36.17 10.45
CA VAL A 373 -4.11 36.49 10.11
C VAL A 373 -4.01 36.98 8.67
N ASP A 374 -2.97 37.78 8.37
CA ASP A 374 -2.78 38.32 7.02
C ASP A 374 -2.31 37.29 6.00
N GLY A 375 -1.76 36.16 6.43
CA GLY A 375 -1.29 35.11 5.55
C GLY A 375 -0.78 33.89 6.28
N LEU A 376 -0.69 32.78 5.56
CA LEU A 376 -0.16 31.49 6.02
C LEU A 376 1.13 31.15 5.30
N THR A 377 1.92 30.23 5.88
CA THR A 377 3.10 29.63 5.25
C THR A 377 2.80 28.16 4.95
N GLY A 378 3.28 27.65 3.81
CA GLY A 378 3.10 26.25 3.46
C GLY A 378 3.69 25.30 4.47
N ALA A 379 3.00 24.17 4.71
CA ALA A 379 3.38 23.18 5.72
C ALA A 379 3.04 21.74 5.28
N ARG A 380 3.56 20.78 6.05
CA ARG A 380 3.11 19.37 5.95
C ARG A 380 1.93 19.16 6.88
N LEU A 381 0.82 18.67 6.33
CA LEU A 381 -0.46 18.57 7.01
C LEU A 381 -1.00 17.14 6.89
N SER A 382 -1.77 16.71 7.88
CA SER A 382 -2.50 15.45 7.84
C SER A 382 -3.99 15.68 7.61
N SER A 383 -4.57 15.00 6.64
CA SER A 383 -6.03 15.00 6.49
C SER A 383 -6.75 13.99 7.38
N PHE A 384 -6.01 13.11 8.11
CA PHE A 384 -6.57 12.02 8.92
C PHE A 384 -7.55 11.12 8.14
N ASN A 385 -7.38 11.04 6.81
CA ASN A 385 -8.30 10.37 5.88
C ASN A 385 -9.74 10.92 5.93
N ASP A 386 -9.94 12.14 6.43
CA ASP A 386 -11.20 12.87 6.41
C ASP A 386 -11.22 13.81 5.20
N HIS A 387 -12.23 13.61 4.34
CA HIS A 387 -12.38 14.36 3.09
C HIS A 387 -12.58 15.87 3.32
N ARG A 388 -13.29 16.24 4.39
CA ARG A 388 -13.56 17.66 4.70
C ARG A 388 -12.31 18.36 5.22
N ILE A 389 -11.50 17.66 6.03
CA ILE A 389 -10.20 18.17 6.49
C ILE A 389 -9.25 18.32 5.30
N LEU A 390 -9.15 17.29 4.41
CA LEU A 390 -8.32 17.39 3.22
C LEU A 390 -8.65 18.63 2.39
N MET A 391 -9.93 18.79 2.01
CA MET A 391 -10.35 19.86 1.11
C MET A 391 -10.24 21.24 1.76
N SER A 392 -10.55 21.38 3.05
CA SER A 392 -10.44 22.65 3.78
C SER A 392 -8.99 23.12 3.93
N LEU A 393 -8.09 22.21 4.30
CA LEU A 393 -6.65 22.50 4.39
C LEU A 393 -6.04 22.75 3.01
N ALA A 394 -6.53 22.09 1.95
CA ALA A 394 -6.09 22.35 0.58
C ALA A 394 -6.50 23.77 0.12
N VAL A 395 -7.73 24.20 0.42
CA VAL A 395 -8.18 25.58 0.17
C VAL A 395 -7.37 26.60 0.98
N ALA A 396 -7.10 26.35 2.27
CA ALA A 396 -6.24 27.22 3.09
C ALA A 396 -4.82 27.33 2.49
N SER A 397 -4.28 26.20 2.01
CA SER A 397 -2.95 26.11 1.40
C SER A 397 -2.83 26.89 0.10
N SER A 398 -3.93 27.08 -0.65
CA SER A 398 -3.94 27.89 -1.88
C SER A 398 -3.60 29.37 -1.61
N ARG A 399 -3.82 29.86 -0.39
CA ARG A 399 -3.52 31.23 0.06
C ARG A 399 -2.19 31.34 0.82
N ALA A 400 -1.52 30.22 1.09
CA ALA A 400 -0.24 30.21 1.81
C ALA A 400 0.92 30.68 0.94
N ARG A 401 1.98 31.20 1.56
CA ARG A 401 3.28 31.42 0.89
C ARG A 401 3.99 30.09 0.74
N GLY A 402 4.42 29.76 -0.48
CA GLY A 402 5.06 28.47 -0.78
C GLY A 402 4.03 27.38 -1.09
N HIS A 403 4.35 26.15 -0.72
CA HIS A 403 3.49 24.98 -0.99
C HIS A 403 3.20 24.20 0.29
N SER A 404 2.08 23.50 0.31
CA SER A 404 1.71 22.56 1.36
C SER A 404 1.56 21.15 0.81
N THR A 405 1.83 20.15 1.65
CA THR A 405 1.59 18.75 1.33
C THR A 405 0.63 18.14 2.33
N LEU A 406 -0.39 17.41 1.84
CA LEU A 406 -1.42 16.82 2.68
C LEU A 406 -1.45 15.29 2.50
N THR A 407 -1.55 14.56 3.61
CA THR A 407 -1.68 13.09 3.58
C THR A 407 -3.05 12.65 3.06
N TYR A 408 -3.18 11.38 2.67
CA TYR A 408 -4.41 10.78 2.12
C TYR A 408 -5.04 11.58 0.97
N PRO A 409 -4.30 11.83 -0.13
CA PRO A 409 -4.69 12.75 -1.20
C PRO A 409 -6.00 12.38 -1.90
N ASN A 410 -6.41 11.11 -1.83
CA ASN A 410 -7.63 10.59 -2.45
C ASN A 410 -8.86 10.64 -1.52
N ALA A 411 -8.74 11.19 -0.29
CA ALA A 411 -9.88 11.27 0.63
C ALA A 411 -11.03 12.13 0.06
N HIS A 412 -10.75 13.13 -0.78
CA HIS A 412 -11.82 13.92 -1.46
C HIS A 412 -12.83 13.05 -2.21
N ARG A 413 -12.40 11.88 -2.77
CA ARG A 413 -13.28 10.96 -3.52
C ARG A 413 -14.40 10.36 -2.67
N ILE A 414 -14.33 10.50 -1.36
CA ILE A 414 -15.36 10.06 -0.42
C ILE A 414 -16.67 10.83 -0.67
N SER A 415 -16.60 12.14 -0.93
CA SER A 415 -17.77 13.00 -1.13
C SER A 415 -17.72 13.89 -2.36
N TYR A 416 -16.54 14.28 -2.83
CA TYR A 416 -16.36 15.17 -3.98
C TYR A 416 -15.30 14.61 -4.93
N PRO A 417 -15.63 13.61 -5.77
CA PRO A 417 -14.64 12.92 -6.62
C PRO A 417 -13.85 13.86 -7.53
N THR A 418 -14.49 14.87 -8.09
CA THR A 418 -13.90 15.85 -9.04
C THR A 418 -13.27 17.07 -8.35
N PHE A 419 -13.04 17.06 -7.03
CA PHE A 419 -12.51 18.22 -6.28
C PHE A 419 -11.20 18.76 -6.86
N LEU A 420 -10.23 17.88 -7.17
CA LEU A 420 -8.93 18.30 -7.71
C LEU A 420 -9.08 18.91 -9.11
N ASP A 421 -9.89 18.28 -9.97
CA ASP A 421 -10.18 18.79 -11.31
C ASP A 421 -10.86 20.17 -11.24
N SER A 422 -11.83 20.32 -10.32
CA SER A 422 -12.52 21.58 -10.07
C SER A 422 -11.55 22.68 -9.62
N MET A 423 -10.65 22.40 -8.68
CA MET A 423 -9.67 23.38 -8.23
C MET A 423 -8.67 23.75 -9.34
N ASN A 424 -8.20 22.79 -10.11
CA ASN A 424 -7.33 23.02 -11.26
C ASN A 424 -8.05 23.86 -12.36
N THR A 425 -9.32 23.59 -12.60
CA THR A 425 -10.16 24.40 -13.51
C THR A 425 -10.27 25.85 -13.02
N LEU A 426 -10.34 26.06 -11.70
CA LEU A 426 -10.29 27.39 -11.10
C LEU A 426 -8.89 28.01 -11.02
N THR A 427 -7.92 27.46 -11.75
CA THR A 427 -6.53 27.94 -11.76
C THR A 427 -5.80 27.83 -10.41
N VAL A 428 -6.25 26.94 -9.52
CA VAL A 428 -5.60 26.62 -8.24
C VAL A 428 -4.87 25.28 -8.39
N PRO A 429 -3.56 25.28 -8.65
CA PRO A 429 -2.83 24.05 -8.96
C PRO A 429 -2.78 23.07 -7.78
N MET A 430 -3.46 21.95 -7.93
CA MET A 430 -3.44 20.84 -6.99
C MET A 430 -3.10 19.54 -7.73
N SER A 431 -2.13 18.80 -7.25
CA SER A 431 -1.75 17.53 -7.85
C SER A 431 -1.48 16.47 -6.79
N VAL A 432 -1.97 15.25 -7.06
CA VAL A 432 -1.57 14.11 -6.26
C VAL A 432 -0.16 13.75 -6.69
N GLN A 433 0.76 13.93 -5.79
CA GLN A 433 2.14 13.55 -5.99
C GLN A 433 2.44 12.30 -5.16
N ASP A 434 3.01 11.34 -5.84
CA ASP A 434 3.64 10.23 -5.17
C ASP A 434 4.93 10.77 -4.53
N GLY A 435 4.81 11.21 -3.26
CA GLY A 435 5.89 11.73 -2.42
C GLY A 435 6.98 12.47 -3.18
N SER A 436 6.79 13.80 -3.31
CA SER A 436 7.82 14.78 -3.68
C SER A 436 7.79 15.42 -5.07
N ALA A 437 7.41 16.67 -5.12
CA ALA A 437 8.07 17.71 -5.93
C ALA A 437 7.88 19.06 -5.26
N VAL A 438 8.98 19.65 -4.84
CA VAL A 438 9.08 21.07 -4.48
C VAL A 438 9.72 21.79 -5.67
N PRO A 439 9.09 22.82 -6.25
CA PRO A 439 9.77 23.64 -7.25
C PRO A 439 10.93 24.40 -6.62
N ALA A 440 12.09 24.34 -7.27
CA ALA A 440 13.32 25.00 -6.85
C ALA A 440 13.17 26.54 -6.98
N GLY A 441 13.19 27.23 -5.84
CA GLY A 441 13.47 28.66 -5.75
C GLY A 441 14.74 28.87 -4.96
N ASN A 442 15.75 29.49 -5.60
CA ASN A 442 17.04 29.96 -5.09
C ASN A 442 17.96 28.91 -4.44
N ARG A 443 18.88 28.39 -5.23
CA ARG A 443 20.03 27.58 -4.79
C ARG A 443 21.12 28.47 -4.18
N ALA A 444 21.45 28.14 -2.90
CA ALA A 444 22.82 28.31 -2.38
C ALA A 444 23.67 27.09 -2.84
N PRO A 445 25.00 27.19 -2.93
CA PRO A 445 25.81 26.11 -3.50
C PRO A 445 25.70 24.80 -2.72
N GLU A 446 25.55 23.73 -3.48
CA GLU A 446 25.34 22.36 -2.99
C GLU A 446 26.52 21.88 -2.12
N THR A 447 26.24 21.69 -0.85
CA THR A 447 27.05 20.81 0.00
C THR A 447 26.71 19.35 -0.34
N GLU A 448 27.74 18.51 -0.39
CA GLU A 448 27.66 17.08 -0.78
C GLU A 448 26.57 16.27 -0.04
N PRO A 449 26.01 15.22 -0.66
CA PRO A 449 24.79 14.53 -0.24
C PRO A 449 24.92 13.59 0.98
N GLU A 450 25.80 13.87 1.93
CA GLU A 450 26.01 12.99 3.10
C GLU A 450 24.88 12.94 4.13
N ALA A 451 23.87 13.82 4.03
CA ALA A 451 22.79 13.94 5.02
C ALA A 451 21.38 13.97 4.39
N VAL A 452 21.19 13.35 3.22
CA VAL A 452 19.88 13.37 2.57
C VAL A 452 19.03 12.23 3.13
N GLY A 453 18.02 12.55 3.91
CA GLY A 453 17.08 11.55 4.45
C GLY A 453 16.40 10.72 3.33
N PRO A 454 15.87 9.52 3.66
CA PRO A 454 15.36 8.53 2.68
C PRO A 454 14.33 9.09 1.69
N GLU A 455 13.49 10.00 2.14
CA GLU A 455 12.49 10.64 1.29
C GLU A 455 13.13 11.57 0.24
N ALA A 456 14.10 12.38 0.64
CA ALA A 456 14.81 13.28 -0.29
C ALA A 456 15.69 12.50 -1.27
N ALA A 457 16.34 11.41 -0.83
CA ALA A 457 17.10 10.53 -1.70
C ALA A 457 16.23 9.91 -2.80
N SER A 458 15.02 9.48 -2.47
CA SER A 458 14.08 8.85 -3.40
C SER A 458 13.53 9.77 -4.50
N ARG A 459 13.81 11.08 -4.42
CA ARG A 459 13.50 12.09 -5.46
C ARG A 459 14.49 12.09 -6.61
N VAL A 460 15.60 11.40 -6.45
CA VAL A 460 16.69 11.34 -7.43
C VAL A 460 16.65 9.98 -8.10
N THR A 461 16.64 9.95 -9.43
CA THR A 461 16.66 8.68 -10.18
C THR A 461 18.04 8.04 -10.15
N LEU A 462 18.12 6.72 -10.40
CA LEU A 462 19.40 6.00 -10.42
C LEU A 462 20.38 6.57 -11.46
N PRO A 463 19.98 6.93 -12.71
CA PRO A 463 20.86 7.63 -13.64
C PRO A 463 21.34 9.00 -13.15
N GLN A 464 20.49 9.74 -12.40
CA GLN A 464 20.91 11.01 -11.80
C GLN A 464 21.90 10.80 -10.65
N TRP A 465 21.74 9.72 -9.83
CA TRP A 465 22.74 9.33 -8.85
C TRP A 465 24.09 9.01 -9.49
N LEU A 466 24.10 8.24 -10.59
CA LEU A 466 25.31 7.94 -11.34
C LEU A 466 25.99 9.22 -11.83
N ARG A 467 25.23 10.14 -12.44
CA ARG A 467 25.78 11.42 -12.92
C ARG A 467 26.41 12.24 -11.80
N ARG A 468 25.73 12.36 -10.66
CA ARG A 468 26.28 13.06 -9.48
C ARG A 468 27.59 12.44 -9.00
N ARG A 469 27.70 11.10 -8.99
CA ARG A 469 28.94 10.41 -8.59
C ARG A 469 30.07 10.65 -9.60
N ALA A 470 29.76 10.54 -10.89
CA ALA A 470 30.73 10.80 -11.97
C ALA A 470 31.23 12.25 -12.00
N GLU A 471 30.36 13.24 -11.69
CA GLU A 471 30.72 14.65 -11.59
C GLU A 471 31.55 14.97 -10.35
N ALA A 472 31.14 14.43 -9.18
CA ALA A 472 31.80 14.75 -7.92
C ALA A 472 33.14 14.01 -7.72
N ARG A 473 33.23 12.76 -8.20
CA ARG A 473 34.36 11.86 -7.95
C ARG A 473 34.66 10.95 -9.16
N PRO A 474 35.02 11.53 -10.32
CA PRO A 474 35.13 10.78 -11.58
C PRO A 474 36.12 9.62 -11.54
N ALA A 475 37.24 9.77 -10.79
CA ALA A 475 38.32 8.80 -10.71
C ALA A 475 38.18 7.74 -9.61
N ASP A 476 37.18 7.89 -8.71
CA ASP A 476 36.96 6.91 -7.64
C ASP A 476 36.40 5.62 -8.24
N THR A 477 36.68 4.48 -7.60
CA THR A 477 36.21 3.17 -8.02
C THR A 477 34.69 3.07 -7.81
N ALA A 478 33.96 2.67 -8.86
CA ALA A 478 32.53 2.38 -8.84
C ALA A 478 32.25 0.88 -8.77
N VAL A 479 32.98 0.08 -9.57
CA VAL A 479 32.78 -1.37 -9.68
C VAL A 479 34.14 -2.07 -9.69
N VAL A 480 34.22 -3.19 -8.97
CA VAL A 480 35.28 -4.19 -9.09
C VAL A 480 34.64 -5.49 -9.57
N ASP A 481 34.91 -5.90 -10.81
CA ASP A 481 34.44 -7.16 -11.38
C ASP A 481 35.53 -8.22 -11.18
N VAL A 482 35.31 -9.16 -10.23
CA VAL A 482 36.28 -10.19 -9.83
C VAL A 482 36.26 -11.32 -10.85
N ARG A 483 37.10 -11.24 -11.88
CA ARG A 483 37.21 -12.26 -12.94
C ARG A 483 38.23 -13.36 -12.61
N SER A 484 38.17 -14.47 -13.35
CA SER A 484 39.04 -15.63 -13.11
C SER A 484 40.51 -15.35 -13.41
N ASP A 485 40.77 -14.44 -14.36
CA ASP A 485 42.11 -14.13 -14.87
C ASP A 485 42.69 -12.83 -14.33
N ARG A 486 41.86 -11.82 -14.19
CA ARG A 486 42.22 -10.49 -13.69
C ARG A 486 40.97 -9.69 -13.32
N ASP A 487 41.01 -9.02 -12.18
CA ASP A 487 39.95 -8.11 -11.77
C ASP A 487 39.89 -6.89 -12.70
N GLU A 488 38.67 -6.51 -13.07
CA GLU A 488 38.41 -5.30 -13.83
C GLU A 488 37.88 -4.22 -12.88
N VAL A 489 38.57 -3.09 -12.84
CA VAL A 489 38.19 -1.96 -11.97
C VAL A 489 37.66 -0.82 -12.87
N ILE A 490 36.43 -0.38 -12.58
CA ILE A 490 35.71 0.66 -13.31
C ILE A 490 35.48 1.85 -12.39
N THR A 491 35.85 3.03 -12.87
CA THR A 491 35.62 4.33 -12.19
C THR A 491 34.19 4.83 -12.41
N TRP A 492 33.73 5.81 -11.60
CA TRP A 492 32.42 6.44 -11.80
C TRP A 492 32.30 7.12 -13.17
N SER A 493 33.37 7.74 -13.70
CA SER A 493 33.36 8.36 -15.03
C SER A 493 33.22 7.31 -16.13
N GLU A 494 34.01 6.23 -16.06
CA GLU A 494 33.94 5.14 -17.03
C GLU A 494 32.62 4.43 -17.02
N LEU A 495 32.03 4.21 -15.84
CA LEU A 495 30.69 3.62 -15.69
C LEU A 495 29.63 4.51 -16.36
N ALA A 496 29.69 5.82 -16.15
CA ALA A 496 28.72 6.75 -16.76
C ALA A 496 28.84 6.77 -18.29
N GLU A 497 30.06 6.70 -18.83
CA GLU A 497 30.29 6.65 -20.29
C GLU A 497 29.80 5.34 -20.91
N GLN A 498 30.04 4.21 -20.24
CA GLN A 498 29.53 2.89 -20.67
C GLN A 498 28.01 2.86 -20.64
N VAL A 499 27.38 3.44 -19.61
CA VAL A 499 25.92 3.53 -19.48
C VAL A 499 25.32 4.38 -20.60
N ASP A 500 25.89 5.56 -20.92
CA ASP A 500 25.38 6.40 -22.01
C ASP A 500 25.50 5.69 -23.38
N ARG A 501 26.60 4.93 -23.61
CA ARG A 501 26.79 4.13 -24.81
C ARG A 501 25.80 2.98 -24.94
N ALA A 502 25.58 2.24 -23.87
CA ALA A 502 24.59 1.16 -23.84
C ALA A 502 23.15 1.70 -23.96
N ALA A 503 22.85 2.86 -23.38
CA ALA A 503 21.56 3.54 -23.53
C ALA A 503 21.30 3.94 -25.00
N ALA A 504 22.28 4.48 -25.67
CA ALA A 504 22.21 4.80 -27.11
C ALA A 504 22.02 3.52 -27.96
N LEU A 505 22.67 2.39 -27.60
CA LEU A 505 22.45 1.11 -28.25
C LEU A 505 21.00 0.65 -28.10
N LEU A 506 20.42 0.70 -26.90
CA LEU A 506 19.03 0.30 -26.66
C LEU A 506 18.06 1.15 -27.50
N LEU A 507 18.26 2.47 -27.60
CA LEU A 507 17.46 3.34 -28.47
C LEU A 507 17.60 2.95 -29.95
N ARG A 508 18.80 2.63 -30.42
CA ARG A 508 19.08 2.17 -31.80
C ARG A 508 18.36 0.83 -32.09
N LEU A 509 18.24 -0.05 -31.10
CA LEU A 509 17.47 -1.29 -31.17
C LEU A 509 15.95 -1.05 -31.00
N GLY A 510 15.49 0.19 -30.98
CA GLY A 510 14.09 0.58 -30.96
C GLY A 510 13.40 0.50 -29.60
N VAL A 511 14.14 0.34 -28.49
CA VAL A 511 13.56 0.36 -27.13
C VAL A 511 13.04 1.75 -26.80
N ARG A 512 11.84 1.84 -26.26
CA ARG A 512 11.15 3.07 -25.88
C ARG A 512 10.97 3.17 -24.36
N PRO A 513 10.77 4.40 -23.81
CA PRO A 513 10.40 4.56 -22.42
C PRO A 513 9.19 3.72 -22.02
N GLY A 514 9.28 3.03 -20.88
CA GLY A 514 8.22 2.12 -20.36
C GLY A 514 8.27 0.69 -20.91
N GLU A 515 9.06 0.40 -21.95
CA GLU A 515 9.24 -0.96 -22.46
C GLU A 515 10.25 -1.75 -21.58
N ASN A 516 10.07 -3.09 -21.52
CA ASN A 516 10.95 -3.95 -20.75
C ASN A 516 12.18 -4.36 -21.56
N VAL A 517 13.36 -4.29 -20.96
CA VAL A 517 14.61 -4.84 -21.47
C VAL A 517 14.93 -6.10 -20.68
N ALA A 518 14.88 -7.26 -21.31
CA ALA A 518 15.21 -8.53 -20.67
C ALA A 518 16.72 -8.83 -20.79
N TYR A 519 17.34 -9.36 -19.73
CA TYR A 519 18.72 -9.76 -19.76
C TYR A 519 19.02 -10.87 -18.77
N GLN A 520 19.82 -11.85 -19.23
CA GLN A 520 20.25 -13.03 -18.44
C GLN A 520 21.77 -13.07 -18.37
N LEU A 521 22.31 -12.35 -17.40
CA LEU A 521 23.76 -12.13 -17.22
C LEU A 521 24.22 -12.55 -15.81
N PRO A 522 25.45 -13.06 -15.62
CA PRO A 522 26.04 -13.23 -14.29
C PRO A 522 26.36 -11.88 -13.62
N ASN A 523 26.87 -11.92 -12.38
CA ASN A 523 27.31 -10.71 -11.65
C ASN A 523 28.57 -10.12 -12.30
N ARG A 524 28.37 -9.26 -13.28
CA ARG A 524 29.45 -8.60 -14.04
C ARG A 524 29.14 -7.10 -14.21
N VAL A 525 30.13 -6.33 -14.57
CA VAL A 525 29.98 -4.89 -14.81
C VAL A 525 28.94 -4.60 -15.89
N GLU A 526 28.82 -5.45 -16.92
CA GLU A 526 27.87 -5.27 -18.02
C GLU A 526 26.42 -5.41 -17.55
N PHE A 527 26.15 -6.17 -16.49
CA PHE A 527 24.82 -6.20 -15.84
C PHE A 527 24.48 -4.82 -15.25
N VAL A 528 25.43 -4.20 -14.55
CA VAL A 528 25.28 -2.89 -13.92
C VAL A 528 25.07 -1.82 -15.01
N VAL A 529 25.93 -1.83 -16.05
CA VAL A 529 25.85 -0.92 -17.20
C VAL A 529 24.48 -1.02 -17.88
N LEU A 530 24.03 -2.23 -18.19
CA LEU A 530 22.76 -2.45 -18.89
C LEU A 530 21.54 -2.03 -18.05
N SER A 531 21.56 -2.33 -16.74
CA SER A 531 20.49 -1.90 -15.84
C SER A 531 20.37 -0.37 -15.80
N LEU A 532 21.49 0.32 -15.63
CA LEU A 532 21.51 1.78 -15.59
C LEU A 532 21.21 2.40 -16.97
N ALA A 533 21.60 1.73 -18.07
CA ALA A 533 21.29 2.17 -19.44
C ALA A 533 19.79 2.06 -19.76
N ALA A 534 19.13 0.97 -19.39
CA ALA A 534 17.69 0.83 -19.52
C ALA A 534 16.96 1.95 -18.75
N LEU A 535 17.35 2.18 -17.50
CA LEU A 535 16.79 3.26 -16.69
C LEU A 535 17.11 4.66 -17.23
N ARG A 536 18.25 4.84 -17.89
CA ARG A 536 18.68 6.12 -18.49
C ARG A 536 17.73 6.60 -19.59
N ILE A 537 17.13 5.68 -20.32
CA ILE A 537 16.13 5.96 -21.36
C ILE A 537 14.68 5.80 -20.87
N GLY A 538 14.45 5.60 -19.57
CA GLY A 538 13.13 5.38 -19.02
C GLY A 538 12.51 4.00 -19.32
N ALA A 539 13.31 3.02 -19.77
CA ALA A 539 12.89 1.63 -19.94
C ALA A 539 12.94 0.88 -18.59
N VAL A 540 12.30 -0.29 -18.54
CA VAL A 540 12.18 -1.12 -17.33
C VAL A 540 13.19 -2.25 -17.35
N CYS A 541 13.97 -2.39 -16.28
CA CYS A 541 14.87 -3.52 -16.08
C CYS A 541 14.08 -4.82 -15.85
N CYS A 542 14.30 -5.83 -16.69
CA CYS A 542 13.73 -7.16 -16.55
C CYS A 542 14.85 -8.20 -16.46
N PRO A 543 15.63 -8.22 -15.35
CA PRO A 543 16.71 -9.20 -15.18
C PRO A 543 16.15 -10.60 -14.98
N VAL A 544 16.77 -11.55 -15.70
CA VAL A 544 16.44 -12.97 -15.67
C VAL A 544 17.55 -13.72 -14.96
N ILE A 545 17.18 -14.55 -14.01
CA ILE A 545 18.16 -15.28 -13.20
C ILE A 545 19.01 -16.20 -14.10
N PRO A 546 20.37 -16.20 -13.98
CA PRO A 546 21.26 -16.84 -14.95
C PRO A 546 21.04 -18.35 -15.15
N PHE A 547 20.54 -19.08 -14.16
CA PHE A 547 20.29 -20.52 -14.25
C PHE A 547 18.88 -20.90 -14.75
N PHE A 548 17.97 -19.93 -15.01
CA PHE A 548 16.69 -20.21 -15.67
C PHE A 548 16.94 -20.78 -17.06
N ARG A 549 16.15 -21.79 -17.42
CA ARG A 549 16.24 -22.49 -18.71
C ARG A 549 15.15 -22.01 -19.68
N LYS A 550 15.12 -22.58 -20.86
CA LYS A 550 14.17 -22.23 -21.94
C LYS A 550 12.73 -22.03 -21.44
N ARG A 551 12.21 -22.89 -20.57
CA ARG A 551 10.84 -22.81 -20.05
C ARG A 551 10.60 -21.51 -19.28
N GLU A 552 11.45 -21.19 -18.31
CA GLU A 552 11.34 -20.01 -17.47
C GLU A 552 11.64 -18.73 -18.27
N VAL A 553 12.68 -18.75 -19.10
CA VAL A 553 13.04 -17.62 -19.98
C VAL A 553 11.91 -17.32 -20.94
N GLY A 554 11.35 -18.34 -21.60
CA GLY A 554 10.20 -18.20 -22.50
C GLY A 554 8.97 -17.63 -21.80
N PHE A 555 8.71 -18.02 -20.55
CA PHE A 555 7.64 -17.44 -19.74
C PHE A 555 7.87 -15.95 -19.47
N VAL A 556 9.10 -15.58 -19.07
CA VAL A 556 9.46 -14.16 -18.79
C VAL A 556 9.31 -13.31 -20.05
N LEU A 557 9.81 -13.79 -21.20
CA LEU A 557 9.73 -13.06 -22.48
C LEU A 557 8.27 -12.83 -22.92
N ARG A 558 7.42 -13.85 -22.86
CA ARG A 558 5.99 -13.71 -23.18
C ARG A 558 5.28 -12.70 -22.28
N ARG A 559 5.56 -12.75 -20.97
CA ARG A 559 4.88 -11.87 -19.99
C ARG A 559 5.41 -10.44 -20.00
N SER A 560 6.73 -10.27 -20.15
CA SER A 560 7.35 -8.94 -20.21
C SER A 560 7.18 -8.25 -21.55
N ARG A 561 6.90 -9.00 -22.63
CA ARG A 561 6.86 -8.50 -24.01
C ARG A 561 8.15 -7.77 -24.41
N ALA A 562 9.29 -8.27 -23.91
CA ALA A 562 10.58 -7.66 -24.20
C ALA A 562 10.99 -7.89 -25.66
N ARG A 563 11.37 -6.80 -26.34
CA ARG A 563 11.86 -6.82 -27.73
C ARG A 563 13.36 -7.10 -27.81
N VAL A 564 14.08 -6.81 -26.73
CA VAL A 564 15.53 -7.02 -26.62
C VAL A 564 15.80 -8.01 -25.47
N LEU A 565 16.63 -9.00 -25.77
CA LEU A 565 17.20 -9.92 -24.78
C LEU A 565 18.72 -9.88 -24.85
N VAL A 566 19.39 -9.55 -23.73
CA VAL A 566 20.84 -9.59 -23.62
C VAL A 566 21.25 -10.82 -22.84
N VAL A 567 22.13 -11.66 -23.40
CA VAL A 567 22.57 -12.92 -22.80
C VAL A 567 24.09 -13.11 -22.86
N ALA A 568 24.62 -13.91 -21.95
CA ALA A 568 25.99 -14.39 -22.05
C ALA A 568 26.10 -15.45 -23.17
N ASP A 569 27.26 -15.50 -23.86
CA ASP A 569 27.56 -16.55 -24.85
C ASP A 569 27.64 -17.92 -24.17
N ARG A 570 28.14 -17.97 -22.95
CA ARG A 570 28.24 -19.19 -22.13
C ARG A 570 27.93 -18.90 -20.67
N HIS A 571 27.19 -19.79 -20.03
CA HIS A 571 27.01 -19.80 -18.58
C HIS A 571 27.18 -21.23 -18.07
N ARG A 572 28.34 -21.56 -17.42
CA ARG A 572 28.75 -22.93 -17.07
C ARG A 572 28.79 -23.82 -18.32
N SER A 573 28.01 -24.91 -18.36
CA SER A 573 27.88 -25.79 -19.53
C SER A 573 26.84 -25.36 -20.57
N ARG A 574 26.10 -24.26 -20.32
CA ARG A 574 24.98 -23.80 -21.17
C ARG A 574 25.41 -22.72 -22.16
N ARG A 575 24.63 -22.58 -23.24
CA ARG A 575 24.74 -21.55 -24.26
C ARG A 575 23.44 -20.75 -24.35
N PRO A 576 23.22 -19.74 -23.48
CA PRO A 576 21.95 -19.00 -23.39
C PRO A 576 21.52 -18.36 -24.70
N ALA A 577 22.45 -17.93 -25.56
CA ALA A 577 22.13 -17.37 -26.87
C ALA A 577 21.49 -18.39 -27.83
N GLU A 578 22.00 -19.61 -27.87
CA GLU A 578 21.42 -20.72 -28.66
C GLU A 578 20.02 -21.07 -28.12
N GLU A 579 19.89 -21.19 -26.79
CA GLU A 579 18.62 -21.46 -26.12
C GLU A 579 17.56 -20.38 -26.39
N ALA A 580 17.95 -19.12 -26.49
CA ALA A 580 17.05 -18.02 -26.85
C ALA A 580 16.54 -18.09 -28.28
N LEU A 581 17.42 -18.44 -29.24
CA LEU A 581 17.02 -18.62 -30.64
C LEU A 581 16.15 -19.87 -30.84
N ASP A 582 16.42 -20.96 -30.12
CA ASP A 582 15.52 -22.11 -30.09
C ASP A 582 14.12 -21.75 -29.61
N LEU A 583 14.01 -20.90 -28.55
CA LEU A 583 12.71 -20.40 -28.10
C LEU A 583 11.97 -19.62 -29.17
N VAL A 584 12.68 -18.79 -29.94
CA VAL A 584 12.10 -18.05 -31.08
C VAL A 584 11.65 -19.01 -32.17
N ALA A 585 12.45 -20.03 -32.51
CA ALA A 585 12.08 -21.03 -33.49
C ALA A 585 10.84 -21.87 -33.11
N GLU A 586 10.72 -22.18 -31.81
CA GLU A 586 9.61 -22.98 -31.27
C GLU A 586 8.33 -22.14 -31.02
N ASN A 587 8.44 -20.85 -30.69
CA ASN A 587 7.32 -20.03 -30.19
C ASN A 587 7.31 -18.61 -30.80
N GLY A 588 7.87 -18.40 -32.00
CA GLY A 588 8.12 -17.07 -32.56
C GLY A 588 6.87 -16.17 -32.69
N SER A 589 5.69 -16.75 -32.90
CA SER A 589 4.43 -15.99 -32.98
C SER A 589 3.91 -15.50 -31.60
N GLU A 590 4.46 -16.00 -30.50
CA GLU A 590 4.06 -15.65 -29.13
C GLU A 590 5.06 -14.69 -28.45
N LEU A 591 6.22 -14.45 -29.06
CA LEU A 591 7.29 -13.62 -28.53
C LEU A 591 7.43 -12.32 -29.35
N ASP A 592 7.54 -11.20 -28.65
CA ASP A 592 7.83 -9.88 -29.26
C ASP A 592 9.35 -9.67 -29.44
N LEU A 593 10.19 -10.71 -29.34
CA LEU A 593 11.65 -10.65 -29.33
C LEU A 593 12.21 -10.38 -30.74
N GLU A 594 12.76 -9.19 -30.96
CA GLU A 594 13.34 -8.74 -32.23
C GLU A 594 14.88 -8.82 -32.22
N HIS A 595 15.51 -8.66 -31.06
CA HIS A 595 16.96 -8.53 -30.93
C HIS A 595 17.51 -9.39 -29.81
N VAL A 596 18.56 -10.19 -30.13
CA VAL A 596 19.39 -10.88 -29.13
C VAL A 596 20.79 -10.30 -29.17
N VAL A 597 21.25 -9.78 -28.04
CA VAL A 597 22.61 -9.23 -27.91
C VAL A 597 23.44 -10.20 -27.04
N VAL A 598 24.57 -10.63 -27.53
CA VAL A 598 25.41 -11.67 -26.92
C VAL A 598 26.66 -11.07 -26.32
N LEU A 599 26.88 -11.30 -25.03
CA LEU A 599 28.04 -10.87 -24.26
C LEU A 599 29.05 -12.02 -24.18
N ALA A 600 30.30 -11.74 -24.52
CA ALA A 600 31.41 -12.68 -24.33
C ALA A 600 31.74 -12.87 -22.83
N THR A 601 31.82 -14.12 -22.38
CA THR A 601 32.20 -14.44 -20.99
C THR A 601 33.68 -14.81 -20.82
N ALA A 602 34.35 -15.15 -21.91
CA ALA A 602 35.81 -15.38 -21.96
C ALA A 602 36.46 -14.27 -22.83
N GLY A 603 37.75 -14.07 -22.71
CA GLY A 603 38.46 -13.10 -23.54
C GLY A 603 38.30 -13.34 -25.07
N GLY A 604 37.96 -12.30 -25.82
CA GLY A 604 37.70 -12.37 -27.26
C GLY A 604 36.24 -12.05 -27.66
N PRO A 605 35.92 -12.14 -28.98
CA PRO A 605 34.54 -11.90 -29.42
C PRO A 605 33.57 -12.98 -28.96
N ALA A 606 32.31 -12.61 -28.77
CA ALA A 606 31.26 -13.57 -28.37
C ALA A 606 31.05 -14.66 -29.43
N GLN A 607 30.75 -15.87 -28.97
CA GLN A 607 30.34 -16.96 -29.84
C GLN A 607 28.87 -16.72 -30.27
N LEU A 608 28.67 -16.17 -31.47
CA LEU A 608 27.34 -15.88 -31.98
C LEU A 608 26.70 -17.17 -32.59
N PRO A 609 25.45 -17.53 -32.22
CA PRO A 609 24.70 -18.54 -32.93
C PRO A 609 24.24 -18.03 -34.30
N GLU A 610 23.95 -18.93 -35.25
CA GLU A 610 23.35 -18.55 -36.55
C GLU A 610 21.95 -17.94 -36.36
N ALA A 611 21.73 -16.75 -36.95
CA ALA A 611 20.43 -16.11 -36.87
C ALA A 611 19.38 -16.91 -37.65
N PRO A 612 18.17 -17.13 -37.11
CA PRO A 612 17.10 -17.81 -37.83
C PRO A 612 16.65 -16.99 -39.05
N ALA A 613 16.38 -17.66 -40.17
CA ALA A 613 15.91 -16.98 -41.37
C ALA A 613 14.54 -16.30 -41.09
N GLY A 614 14.52 -14.98 -41.10
CA GLY A 614 13.30 -14.17 -41.14
C GLY A 614 12.75 -13.62 -39.81
N GLY A 615 13.58 -13.32 -38.78
CA GLY A 615 12.95 -12.75 -37.59
C GLY A 615 13.86 -11.98 -36.61
N THR A 616 14.57 -12.67 -35.76
CA THR A 616 15.31 -12.06 -34.65
C THR A 616 16.76 -11.79 -35.06
N ALA A 617 17.22 -10.55 -34.91
CA ALA A 617 18.62 -10.16 -35.22
C ALA A 617 19.54 -10.47 -34.01
N VAL A 618 20.75 -10.97 -34.32
CA VAL A 618 21.77 -11.32 -33.31
C VAL A 618 22.96 -10.39 -33.42
N TYR A 619 23.43 -9.86 -32.27
CA TYR A 619 24.52 -8.89 -32.20
C TYR A 619 25.57 -9.34 -31.20
N ASP A 620 26.86 -9.08 -31.50
CA ASP A 620 27.91 -9.09 -30.49
C ASP A 620 27.86 -7.78 -29.69
N TRP A 621 27.93 -7.85 -28.36
CA TRP A 621 27.82 -6.70 -27.44
C TRP A 621 28.87 -5.61 -27.73
N GLU A 622 30.13 -6.00 -27.82
CA GLU A 622 31.24 -5.03 -28.05
C GLU A 622 31.19 -4.38 -29.41
N GLN A 623 30.87 -5.18 -30.44
CA GLN A 623 30.72 -4.67 -31.81
C GLN A 623 29.53 -3.71 -31.91
N ALA A 624 28.42 -4.07 -31.27
CA ALA A 624 27.21 -3.26 -31.24
C ALA A 624 27.45 -1.93 -30.53
N LEU A 625 28.13 -1.92 -29.39
CA LEU A 625 28.51 -0.72 -28.66
C LEU A 625 29.45 0.17 -29.49
N SER A 626 30.50 -0.42 -30.10
CA SER A 626 31.50 0.32 -30.93
C SER A 626 30.86 1.02 -32.13
N ALA A 627 29.81 0.40 -32.71
CA ALA A 627 29.08 0.95 -33.85
C ALA A 627 27.98 1.96 -33.46
N THR A 628 27.87 2.31 -32.15
CA THR A 628 26.83 3.19 -31.65
C THR A 628 27.36 4.60 -31.39
N VAL A 629 26.71 5.59 -31.99
CA VAL A 629 26.99 7.02 -31.74
C VAL A 629 26.15 7.49 -30.56
N VAL A 630 26.78 8.15 -29.60
CA VAL A 630 26.09 8.67 -28.40
C VAL A 630 25.67 10.12 -28.66
N ASP A 631 24.35 10.35 -28.66
CA ASP A 631 23.76 11.69 -28.59
C ASP A 631 23.28 11.95 -27.14
N ARG A 632 24.15 12.64 -26.38
CA ARG A 632 23.85 12.98 -24.98
C ARG A 632 22.63 13.88 -24.83
N ALA A 633 22.39 14.81 -25.77
CA ALA A 633 21.24 15.72 -25.71
C ALA A 633 19.93 14.95 -25.89
N ALA A 634 19.90 14.00 -26.81
CA ALA A 634 18.75 13.10 -26.99
C ALA A 634 18.53 12.25 -25.75
N LEU A 635 19.57 11.67 -25.15
CA LEU A 635 19.47 10.92 -23.90
C LEU A 635 18.95 11.78 -22.73
N ASP A 636 19.38 13.03 -22.61
CA ASP A 636 18.95 13.94 -21.54
C ASP A 636 17.49 14.36 -21.69
N SER A 637 16.97 14.40 -22.91
CA SER A 637 15.56 14.68 -23.18
C SER A 637 14.60 13.58 -22.69
N LEU A 638 15.10 12.35 -22.48
CA LEU A 638 14.34 11.17 -22.04
C LEU A 638 14.36 10.99 -20.51
N ALA A 639 14.83 11.98 -19.75
CA ALA A 639 15.03 11.88 -18.30
C ALA A 639 13.85 11.23 -17.56
N PRO A 640 14.02 10.04 -16.95
CA PRO A 640 12.94 9.34 -16.26
C PRO A 640 12.53 10.06 -14.97
N ALA A 641 11.26 9.94 -14.61
CA ALA A 641 10.76 10.40 -13.32
C ALA A 641 10.94 9.32 -12.23
N PRO A 642 11.17 9.69 -10.94
CA PRO A 642 11.32 8.73 -9.84
C PRO A 642 10.15 7.77 -9.66
N GLY A 643 8.95 8.17 -10.07
CA GLY A 643 7.74 7.36 -10.02
C GLY A 643 7.58 6.34 -11.15
N MET A 644 8.43 6.37 -12.18
CA MET A 644 8.35 5.38 -13.26
C MET A 644 8.82 4.00 -12.78
N THR A 645 8.17 2.95 -13.27
CA THR A 645 8.58 1.57 -13.02
C THR A 645 10.03 1.38 -13.48
N ALA A 646 10.89 0.94 -12.57
CA ALA A 646 12.32 0.74 -12.82
C ALA A 646 12.66 -0.72 -13.03
N GLN A 647 11.94 -1.62 -12.33
CA GLN A 647 12.29 -3.03 -12.25
C GLN A 647 11.04 -3.90 -12.38
N LEU A 648 11.16 -4.97 -13.15
CA LEU A 648 10.21 -6.07 -13.25
C LEU A 648 10.94 -7.36 -12.87
N LEU A 649 10.64 -7.93 -11.70
CA LEU A 649 11.19 -9.21 -11.25
C LEU A 649 10.13 -10.29 -11.20
N PHE A 650 10.44 -11.46 -11.78
CA PHE A 650 9.57 -12.62 -11.69
C PHE A 650 9.93 -13.47 -10.47
N THR A 651 9.01 -13.56 -9.51
CA THR A 651 9.17 -14.37 -8.30
C THR A 651 8.62 -15.78 -8.50
N SER A 652 9.38 -16.80 -8.09
CA SER A 652 8.88 -18.19 -8.09
C SER A 652 7.86 -18.37 -6.98
N GLY A 653 6.58 -18.33 -7.31
CA GLY A 653 5.52 -18.76 -6.40
C GLY A 653 5.63 -20.26 -6.11
N THR A 654 5.34 -20.66 -4.86
CA THR A 654 5.42 -22.07 -4.42
C THR A 654 4.30 -22.96 -5.00
N THR A 655 3.28 -22.40 -5.68
CA THR A 655 2.08 -23.15 -6.10
C THR A 655 1.46 -22.71 -7.44
N SER A 656 2.00 -21.70 -8.13
CA SER A 656 1.43 -21.15 -9.37
C SER A 656 2.52 -20.59 -10.29
N GLU A 657 2.13 -20.13 -11.47
CA GLU A 657 3.00 -19.42 -12.40
C GLU A 657 3.76 -18.27 -11.71
N PRO A 658 5.01 -17.98 -12.10
CA PRO A 658 5.76 -16.85 -11.53
C PRO A 658 5.02 -15.53 -11.68
N LYS A 659 5.09 -14.69 -10.64
CA LYS A 659 4.44 -13.37 -10.63
C LYS A 659 5.47 -12.29 -10.98
N GLY A 660 5.14 -11.41 -11.90
CA GLY A 660 5.96 -10.25 -12.25
C GLY A 660 5.72 -9.09 -11.29
N VAL A 661 6.66 -8.82 -10.39
CA VAL A 661 6.61 -7.72 -9.41
C VAL A 661 7.17 -6.45 -10.03
N THR A 662 6.41 -5.35 -10.02
CA THR A 662 6.82 -4.05 -10.53
C THR A 662 7.24 -3.10 -9.42
N GLN A 663 8.48 -2.57 -9.50
CA GLN A 663 9.02 -1.63 -8.51
C GLN A 663 9.44 -0.32 -9.19
N PRO A 664 8.99 0.85 -8.71
CA PRO A 664 9.44 2.14 -9.21
C PRO A 664 10.79 2.54 -8.59
N THR A 665 11.55 3.39 -9.29
CA THR A 665 12.85 3.90 -8.83
C THR A 665 12.80 4.45 -7.41
N ARG A 666 11.76 5.23 -7.07
CA ARG A 666 11.62 5.86 -5.73
C ARG A 666 11.61 4.85 -4.59
N ASN A 667 10.96 3.67 -4.79
CA ASN A 667 10.90 2.63 -3.77
C ASN A 667 12.28 2.01 -3.53
N LEU A 668 12.99 1.70 -4.63
CA LEU A 668 14.34 1.13 -4.57
C LEU A 668 15.33 2.07 -3.87
N VAL A 669 15.36 3.34 -4.26
CA VAL A 669 16.26 4.34 -3.66
C VAL A 669 15.88 4.61 -2.20
N ARG A 670 14.57 4.66 -1.88
CA ARG A 670 14.11 4.89 -0.51
C ARG A 670 14.51 3.73 0.41
N ALA A 671 14.36 2.49 -0.03
CA ALA A 671 14.73 1.31 0.75
C ALA A 671 16.21 1.31 1.14
N VAL A 672 17.11 1.53 0.17
CA VAL A 672 18.55 1.57 0.47
C VAL A 672 18.94 2.78 1.29
N ALA A 673 18.31 3.93 1.13
CA ALA A 673 18.58 5.11 1.94
C ALA A 673 18.15 4.92 3.42
N MET A 674 17.06 4.19 3.66
CA MET A 674 16.64 3.79 5.02
C MET A 674 17.66 2.82 5.64
N GLU A 675 18.14 1.85 4.88
CA GLU A 675 19.15 0.88 5.31
C GLU A 675 20.48 1.54 5.64
N ILE A 676 20.97 2.43 4.75
CA ILE A 676 22.20 3.21 4.96
C ILE A 676 22.15 3.94 6.32
N GLY A 677 21.04 4.64 6.60
CA GLY A 677 20.84 5.35 7.86
C GLY A 677 20.75 4.44 9.08
N HIS A 678 20.04 3.31 8.94
CA HIS A 678 19.83 2.35 10.03
C HIS A 678 21.12 1.63 10.46
N LEU A 679 21.93 1.19 9.48
CA LEU A 679 23.20 0.50 9.72
C LEU A 679 24.39 1.44 9.94
N GLY A 680 24.24 2.74 9.66
CA GLY A 680 25.32 3.72 9.75
C GLY A 680 26.41 3.47 8.70
N LEU A 681 26.00 3.11 7.46
CA LEU A 681 26.94 2.97 6.34
C LEU A 681 27.40 4.34 5.86
N GLY A 682 28.66 4.44 5.42
CA GLY A 682 29.28 5.68 5.00
C GLY A 682 30.31 5.49 3.88
N ARG A 683 31.04 6.55 3.55
CA ARG A 683 32.01 6.56 2.44
C ARG A 683 33.17 5.60 2.60
N GLN A 684 33.48 5.17 3.80
CA GLN A 684 34.55 4.21 4.09
C GLN A 684 34.12 2.77 3.79
N ASP A 685 32.86 2.54 3.46
CA ASP A 685 32.36 1.21 3.18
C ASP A 685 32.62 0.79 1.72
N ALA A 686 32.67 -0.52 1.51
CA ALA A 686 32.74 -1.19 0.22
C ALA A 686 31.78 -2.40 0.24
N ILE A 687 30.94 -2.52 -0.78
CA ILE A 687 29.84 -3.47 -0.80
C ILE A 687 30.23 -4.72 -1.58
N TRP A 688 30.30 -5.86 -0.92
CA TRP A 688 30.54 -7.13 -1.61
C TRP A 688 29.21 -7.78 -2.01
N VAL A 689 29.11 -8.24 -3.28
CA VAL A 689 27.86 -8.70 -3.89
C VAL A 689 27.98 -10.16 -4.36
N PRO A 690 27.76 -11.14 -3.47
CA PRO A 690 27.77 -12.56 -3.82
C PRO A 690 26.42 -13.02 -4.38
N SER A 691 25.34 -12.37 -4.00
CA SER A 691 23.98 -12.69 -4.46
C SER A 691 23.80 -12.33 -5.93
N PRO A 692 23.06 -13.14 -6.71
CA PRO A 692 22.78 -12.78 -8.11
C PRO A 692 22.17 -11.38 -8.24
N LEU A 693 22.76 -10.54 -9.09
CA LEU A 693 22.23 -9.20 -9.42
C LEU A 693 20.83 -9.29 -10.06
N ALA A 694 20.49 -10.42 -10.67
CA ALA A 694 19.14 -10.68 -11.20
C ALA A 694 18.10 -11.02 -10.11
N HIS A 695 18.48 -11.03 -8.84
CA HIS A 695 17.60 -11.19 -7.69
C HIS A 695 17.55 -9.88 -6.88
N GLN A 696 16.43 -9.65 -6.19
CA GLN A 696 16.26 -8.40 -5.41
C GLN A 696 17.42 -8.14 -4.44
N THR A 697 17.97 -9.17 -3.79
CA THR A 697 19.09 -9.02 -2.85
C THR A 697 20.34 -8.43 -3.52
N GLY A 698 20.76 -8.95 -4.68
CA GLY A 698 21.91 -8.43 -5.40
C GLY A 698 21.63 -7.09 -6.07
N PHE A 699 20.45 -6.94 -6.70
CA PHE A 699 20.07 -5.71 -7.39
C PHE A 699 19.95 -4.52 -6.42
N LEU A 700 19.17 -4.69 -5.35
CA LEU A 700 18.84 -3.60 -4.45
C LEU A 700 19.96 -3.33 -3.45
N TYR A 701 20.36 -4.35 -2.67
CA TYR A 701 21.31 -4.18 -1.56
C TYR A 701 22.79 -4.34 -1.97
N GLY A 702 23.02 -4.72 -3.23
CA GLY A 702 24.34 -4.65 -3.87
C GLY A 702 24.44 -3.41 -4.74
N MET A 703 23.85 -3.44 -5.95
CA MET A 703 24.05 -2.43 -6.98
C MET A 703 23.43 -1.07 -6.60
N VAL A 704 22.15 -1.02 -6.21
CA VAL A 704 21.47 0.25 -5.93
C VAL A 704 22.04 0.89 -4.65
N LEU A 705 22.32 0.08 -3.63
CA LEU A 705 22.89 0.56 -2.36
C LEU A 705 24.28 1.19 -2.60
N ALA A 706 25.18 0.50 -3.32
CA ALA A 706 26.51 1.02 -3.63
C ALA A 706 26.45 2.32 -4.43
N LEU A 707 25.55 2.41 -5.42
CA LEU A 707 25.35 3.62 -6.24
C LEU A 707 24.85 4.81 -5.40
N VAL A 708 23.83 4.59 -4.56
CA VAL A 708 23.24 5.65 -3.71
C VAL A 708 24.22 6.09 -2.63
N LEU A 709 24.93 5.15 -1.99
CA LEU A 709 25.97 5.47 -1.00
C LEU A 709 27.21 6.10 -1.67
N GLY A 710 27.50 5.77 -2.94
CA GLY A 710 28.63 6.25 -3.69
C GLY A 710 29.95 5.60 -3.30
N VAL A 711 29.95 4.28 -3.14
CA VAL A 711 31.09 3.44 -2.75
C VAL A 711 31.28 2.28 -3.73
N PRO A 712 32.45 1.62 -3.74
CA PRO A 712 32.70 0.49 -4.61
C PRO A 712 31.73 -0.66 -4.36
N GLN A 713 31.24 -1.28 -5.45
CA GLN A 713 30.61 -2.61 -5.42
C GLN A 713 31.59 -3.66 -5.97
N ILE A 714 31.77 -4.74 -5.23
CA ILE A 714 32.67 -5.85 -5.58
C ILE A 714 31.79 -7.01 -6.04
N LEU A 715 31.83 -7.32 -7.34
CA LEU A 715 30.97 -8.31 -7.99
C LEU A 715 31.69 -9.66 -8.06
N GLN A 716 31.05 -10.71 -7.61
CA GLN A 716 31.56 -12.08 -7.77
C GLN A 716 30.65 -12.86 -8.74
N PRO A 717 31.14 -13.18 -9.96
CA PRO A 717 30.33 -13.84 -11.01
C PRO A 717 29.88 -15.24 -10.66
N GLU A 718 30.76 -16.00 -10.01
CA GLU A 718 30.51 -17.39 -9.58
C GLU A 718 30.80 -17.54 -8.09
N TRP A 719 29.92 -18.25 -7.39
CA TRP A 719 30.10 -18.51 -5.97
C TRP A 719 31.20 -19.55 -5.70
N ASP A 720 32.22 -19.12 -4.98
CA ASP A 720 33.25 -19.93 -4.40
C ASP A 720 33.66 -19.30 -3.05
N ALA A 721 33.53 -20.03 -1.95
CA ALA A 721 33.70 -19.48 -0.60
C ALA A 721 35.15 -19.10 -0.28
N LYS A 722 36.16 -19.82 -0.83
CA LYS A 722 37.58 -19.51 -0.63
C LYS A 722 37.98 -18.25 -1.38
N ARG A 723 37.51 -18.13 -2.63
CA ARG A 723 37.71 -16.94 -3.42
C ARG A 723 36.96 -15.72 -2.86
N ALA A 724 35.81 -15.97 -2.24
CA ALA A 724 35.04 -14.95 -1.54
C ALA A 724 35.86 -14.34 -0.39
N LEU A 725 36.49 -15.16 0.43
CA LEU A 725 37.34 -14.73 1.54
C LEU A 725 38.54 -13.92 1.04
N GLN A 726 39.19 -14.31 -0.05
CA GLN A 726 40.25 -13.55 -0.70
C GLN A 726 39.74 -12.21 -1.19
N SER A 727 38.64 -12.19 -1.94
CA SER A 727 38.02 -10.93 -2.46
C SER A 727 37.63 -9.94 -1.35
N LEU A 728 37.11 -10.45 -0.21
CA LEU A 728 36.77 -9.62 0.96
C LEU A 728 38.02 -8.91 1.50
N ASN A 729 39.16 -9.57 1.56
CA ASN A 729 40.41 -9.02 2.07
C ASN A 729 41.12 -8.12 1.03
N ASP A 730 41.26 -8.57 -0.23
CA ASP A 730 41.96 -7.85 -1.28
C ASP A 730 41.29 -6.49 -1.62
N HIS A 731 39.97 -6.46 -1.63
CA HIS A 731 39.17 -5.26 -1.95
C HIS A 731 38.62 -4.55 -0.69
N ARG A 732 39.06 -4.97 0.52
CA ARG A 732 38.69 -4.35 1.81
C ARG A 732 37.17 -4.19 1.97
N ALA A 733 36.39 -5.19 1.58
CA ALA A 733 34.95 -5.18 1.69
C ALA A 733 34.48 -5.09 3.15
N THR A 734 33.54 -4.20 3.44
CA THR A 734 33.09 -3.89 4.81
C THR A 734 31.66 -4.32 5.07
N PHE A 735 30.87 -4.50 4.02
CA PHE A 735 29.44 -4.79 4.07
C PHE A 735 29.04 -5.88 3.07
N VAL A 736 28.14 -6.73 3.53
CA VAL A 736 27.49 -7.77 2.73
C VAL A 736 26.04 -7.90 3.13
N GLN A 737 25.14 -8.03 2.15
CA GLN A 737 23.77 -8.55 2.37
C GLN A 737 23.53 -9.75 1.47
N ALA A 738 23.29 -10.91 2.08
CA ALA A 738 23.18 -12.17 1.35
C ALA A 738 22.31 -13.20 2.09
N ALA A 739 21.95 -14.27 1.38
CA ALA A 739 21.20 -15.37 1.96
C ALA A 739 22.04 -16.24 2.92
N THR A 740 21.37 -16.91 3.83
CA THR A 740 21.97 -17.77 4.86
C THR A 740 23.02 -18.77 4.34
N PRO A 741 22.88 -19.44 3.16
CA PRO A 741 23.94 -20.34 2.65
C PRO A 741 25.28 -19.65 2.43
N PHE A 742 25.31 -18.41 1.93
CA PHE A 742 26.55 -17.65 1.75
C PHE A 742 27.28 -17.42 3.08
N LEU A 743 26.52 -17.14 4.15
CA LEU A 743 27.07 -17.02 5.50
C LEU A 743 27.65 -18.35 6.01
N SER A 744 26.91 -19.44 5.85
CA SER A 744 27.36 -20.78 6.28
C SER A 744 28.63 -21.21 5.59
N ASP A 745 28.69 -21.03 4.26
CA ASP A 745 29.87 -21.43 3.46
C ASP A 745 31.08 -20.56 3.78
N LEU A 746 30.89 -19.25 4.02
CA LEU A 746 31.98 -18.35 4.41
C LEU A 746 32.55 -18.74 5.80
N VAL A 747 31.68 -19.08 6.77
CA VAL A 747 32.11 -19.58 8.09
C VAL A 747 32.93 -20.84 7.95
N LYS A 748 32.50 -21.82 7.14
CA LYS A 748 33.25 -23.05 6.86
C LYS A 748 34.61 -22.73 6.23
N ALA A 749 34.67 -21.84 5.24
CA ALA A 749 35.93 -21.46 4.58
C ALA A 749 36.93 -20.80 5.55
N VAL A 750 36.48 -19.97 6.47
CA VAL A 750 37.32 -19.34 7.53
C VAL A 750 37.83 -20.41 8.50
N GLU A 751 36.99 -21.35 8.94
CA GLU A 751 37.39 -22.43 9.84
C GLU A 751 38.39 -23.42 9.19
N GLU A 752 38.24 -23.66 7.86
CA GLU A 752 39.16 -24.53 7.12
C GLU A 752 40.51 -23.84 6.84
N SER A 753 40.52 -22.57 6.51
CA SER A 753 41.75 -21.84 6.15
C SER A 753 42.46 -21.22 7.33
N GLY A 754 41.75 -20.87 8.41
CA GLY A 754 42.25 -20.08 9.53
C GLY A 754 42.38 -18.58 9.20
N GLU A 755 42.02 -18.16 7.98
CA GLU A 755 42.02 -16.74 7.56
C GLU A 755 40.66 -16.12 7.84
N THR A 756 40.66 -14.89 8.38
CA THR A 756 39.42 -14.12 8.66
C THR A 756 39.25 -12.93 7.72
N PRO A 757 38.02 -12.48 7.42
CA PRO A 757 37.80 -11.27 6.67
C PRO A 757 38.13 -10.03 7.54
N GLN A 758 39.30 -9.41 7.26
CA GLN A 758 39.89 -8.37 8.14
C GLN A 758 39.11 -7.05 8.16
N HIS A 759 38.28 -6.79 7.16
CA HIS A 759 37.60 -5.50 7.00
C HIS A 759 36.08 -5.61 7.08
N LEU A 760 35.52 -6.84 7.07
CA LEU A 760 34.07 -7.08 7.08
C LEU A 760 33.48 -6.64 8.41
N ARG A 761 32.71 -5.57 8.40
CA ARG A 761 32.12 -4.95 9.57
C ARG A 761 30.69 -5.46 9.83
N VAL A 762 29.86 -5.57 8.78
CA VAL A 762 28.47 -5.97 8.89
C VAL A 762 28.11 -7.03 7.83
N PHE A 763 27.49 -8.10 8.28
CA PHE A 763 26.85 -9.10 7.42
C PHE A 763 25.34 -9.12 7.70
N VAL A 764 24.52 -8.70 6.74
CA VAL A 764 23.06 -8.79 6.82
C VAL A 764 22.59 -10.09 6.19
N ALA A 765 22.05 -10.99 7.01
CA ALA A 765 21.49 -12.24 6.57
C ALA A 765 19.98 -12.09 6.28
N THR A 766 19.55 -12.46 5.07
CA THR A 766 18.18 -12.25 4.58
C THR A 766 17.68 -13.40 3.68
N GLY A 767 16.42 -13.38 3.27
CA GLY A 767 15.84 -14.30 2.30
C GLY A 767 15.42 -15.67 2.84
N ALA A 768 15.88 -16.03 4.04
CA ALA A 768 15.45 -17.22 4.78
C ALA A 768 15.67 -16.96 6.28
N MET A 769 14.98 -17.70 7.12
CA MET A 769 15.22 -17.67 8.57
C MET A 769 16.66 -18.03 8.87
N VAL A 770 17.35 -17.22 9.66
CA VAL A 770 18.74 -17.46 10.06
C VAL A 770 18.76 -18.26 11.37
N PRO A 771 19.31 -19.49 11.39
CA PRO A 771 19.45 -20.24 12.63
C PRO A 771 20.29 -19.46 13.64
N ARG A 772 19.80 -19.28 14.87
CA ARG A 772 20.47 -18.49 15.92
C ARG A 772 21.92 -18.94 16.15
N ARG A 773 22.13 -20.25 16.23
CA ARG A 773 23.49 -20.85 16.43
C ARG A 773 24.43 -20.51 15.28
N LEU A 774 23.92 -20.47 14.03
CA LEU A 774 24.73 -20.06 12.89
C LEU A 774 25.10 -18.58 12.98
N ALA A 775 24.16 -17.71 13.29
CA ALA A 775 24.40 -16.28 13.43
C ALA A 775 25.41 -15.98 14.55
N GLU A 776 25.27 -16.62 15.70
CA GLU A 776 26.22 -16.52 16.81
C GLU A 776 27.62 -17.04 16.44
N ARG A 777 27.69 -18.22 15.82
CA ARG A 777 28.97 -18.83 15.34
C ARG A 777 29.61 -17.90 14.31
N ALA A 778 28.86 -17.41 13.35
CA ALA A 778 29.35 -16.51 12.31
C ALA A 778 29.91 -15.19 12.91
N GLY A 779 29.21 -14.57 13.85
CA GLY A 779 29.71 -13.39 14.54
C GLY A 779 31.06 -13.62 15.22
N ARG A 780 31.25 -14.78 15.84
CA ARG A 780 32.52 -15.12 16.48
C ARG A 780 33.63 -15.49 15.49
N VAL A 781 33.31 -16.29 14.45
CA VAL A 781 34.28 -16.82 13.49
C VAL A 781 34.76 -15.73 12.53
N LEU A 782 33.81 -14.92 12.02
CA LEU A 782 34.12 -13.85 11.07
C LEU A 782 34.58 -12.55 11.76
N GLY A 783 34.34 -12.39 13.06
CA GLY A 783 34.62 -11.13 13.77
C GLY A 783 33.74 -9.97 13.30
N THR A 784 32.52 -10.23 12.84
CA THR A 784 31.64 -9.25 12.21
C THR A 784 30.27 -9.18 12.89
N ASP A 785 29.58 -8.05 12.75
CA ASP A 785 28.20 -7.91 13.23
C ASP A 785 27.24 -8.60 12.26
N VAL A 786 26.67 -9.72 12.69
CA VAL A 786 25.65 -10.44 11.93
C VAL A 786 24.28 -9.86 12.30
N CYS A 787 23.55 -9.33 11.31
CA CYS A 787 22.24 -8.74 11.44
C CYS A 787 21.20 -9.54 10.68
N GLY A 788 19.99 -9.73 11.25
CA GLY A 788 18.84 -10.35 10.57
C GLY A 788 18.01 -9.29 9.85
N ALA A 789 17.46 -9.64 8.68
CA ALA A 789 16.58 -8.77 7.92
C ALA A 789 15.40 -9.54 7.30
N PHE A 790 14.23 -8.93 7.34
CA PHE A 790 13.06 -9.35 6.57
C PHE A 790 12.84 -8.43 5.37
N GLY A 791 12.68 -9.01 4.21
CA GLY A 791 12.32 -8.33 2.98
C GLY A 791 11.92 -9.31 1.88
N THR A 792 11.06 -8.87 0.98
CA THR A 792 10.62 -9.60 -0.20
C THR A 792 10.78 -8.73 -1.45
N THR A 793 10.60 -9.29 -2.63
CA THR A 793 10.61 -8.50 -3.87
C THR A 793 9.52 -7.43 -3.85
N GLU A 794 8.37 -7.75 -3.24
CA GLU A 794 7.22 -6.87 -3.14
C GLU A 794 7.39 -5.72 -2.12
N THR A 795 8.15 -5.96 -1.05
CA THR A 795 8.27 -4.98 0.05
C THR A 795 9.58 -4.21 0.04
N CYS A 796 10.55 -4.66 -0.76
CA CYS A 796 11.96 -4.33 -0.56
C CYS A 796 12.39 -4.73 0.86
N LEU A 797 12.67 -3.78 1.73
CA LEU A 797 13.04 -4.01 3.12
C LEU A 797 11.87 -3.69 4.05
N GLY A 798 11.54 -4.59 4.97
CA GLY A 798 10.47 -4.45 5.96
C GLY A 798 10.99 -4.27 7.38
N ALA A 799 11.92 -5.12 7.79
CA ALA A 799 12.55 -5.09 9.11
C ALA A 799 14.05 -5.39 9.02
N LEU A 800 14.83 -4.83 9.93
CA LEU A 800 16.27 -4.98 9.96
C LEU A 800 16.80 -4.78 11.39
N SER A 801 17.67 -5.67 11.86
CA SER A 801 18.42 -5.45 13.10
C SER A 801 19.67 -4.59 12.83
N SER A 802 20.19 -3.99 13.89
CA SER A 802 21.30 -3.04 13.82
C SER A 802 22.54 -3.56 14.59
N PRO A 803 23.75 -3.22 14.18
CA PRO A 803 24.95 -3.44 15.02
C PRO A 803 24.84 -2.87 16.44
N ARG A 804 23.93 -1.92 16.66
CA ARG A 804 23.67 -1.29 17.99
C ARG A 804 22.72 -2.10 18.86
N ASP A 805 22.00 -3.09 18.29
CA ASP A 805 21.10 -3.95 19.05
C ASP A 805 21.91 -5.01 19.85
N GLU A 806 21.35 -5.48 20.96
CA GLU A 806 21.96 -6.54 21.76
C GLU A 806 22.18 -7.80 20.92
N PRO A 807 23.31 -8.53 21.11
CA PRO A 807 23.63 -9.70 20.29
C PRO A 807 22.51 -10.71 20.15
N ARG A 808 21.80 -11.02 21.23
CA ARG A 808 20.67 -11.98 21.18
C ARG A 808 19.44 -11.44 20.40
N GLN A 809 19.25 -10.13 20.33
CA GLN A 809 18.22 -9.51 19.50
C GLN A 809 18.63 -9.57 18.02
N ARG A 810 19.89 -9.27 17.69
CA ARG A 810 20.42 -9.39 16.32
C ARG A 810 20.34 -10.82 15.77
N TRP A 811 20.69 -11.82 16.60
CA TRP A 811 20.69 -13.23 16.19
C TRP A 811 19.32 -13.90 16.34
N GLY A 812 18.46 -13.33 17.16
CA GLY A 812 17.19 -13.94 17.54
C GLY A 812 15.97 -13.40 16.82
N SER A 813 16.14 -12.35 16.03
CA SER A 813 15.04 -11.70 15.29
C SER A 813 15.41 -11.42 13.84
N ASP A 814 14.41 -11.07 13.04
CA ASP A 814 14.54 -10.54 11.69
C ASP A 814 14.59 -8.99 11.71
N GLY A 815 14.89 -8.42 12.89
CA GLY A 815 15.01 -7.00 13.13
C GLY A 815 13.70 -6.32 13.53
N ARG A 816 13.70 -4.99 13.51
CA ARG A 816 12.54 -4.14 13.77
C ARG A 816 12.22 -3.25 12.57
N ALA A 817 11.03 -2.68 12.57
CA ALA A 817 10.61 -1.75 11.51
C ALA A 817 11.64 -0.63 11.31
N LEU A 818 11.95 -0.33 10.05
CA LEU A 818 12.69 0.89 9.72
C LEU A 818 11.76 2.11 9.75
N ASP A 819 12.36 3.30 9.81
CA ASP A 819 11.60 4.56 9.88
C ASP A 819 10.59 4.69 8.74
N GLY A 820 9.31 4.91 9.09
CA GLY A 820 8.19 5.00 8.16
C GLY A 820 7.59 3.66 7.71
N ILE A 821 8.01 2.52 8.29
CA ILE A 821 7.41 1.20 8.11
C ILE A 821 6.61 0.84 9.36
N GLU A 822 5.42 0.30 9.17
CA GLU A 822 4.56 -0.21 10.24
C GLU A 822 4.42 -1.73 10.08
N LEU A 823 4.54 -2.46 11.18
CA LEU A 823 4.39 -3.92 11.25
C LEU A 823 3.22 -4.28 12.16
N ARG A 824 2.49 -5.33 11.83
CA ARG A 824 1.47 -5.90 12.72
C ARG A 824 1.34 -7.40 12.54
N ILE A 825 0.94 -8.08 13.61
CA ILE A 825 0.58 -9.49 13.62
C ILE A 825 -0.92 -9.59 13.83
N THR A 826 -1.60 -10.40 13.03
CA THR A 826 -3.06 -10.54 13.09
C THR A 826 -3.47 -12.01 13.16
N ASP A 827 -4.64 -12.28 13.76
CA ASP A 827 -5.30 -13.58 13.63
C ASP A 827 -5.88 -13.80 12.22
N ASP A 828 -6.55 -14.92 12.01
CA ASP A 828 -7.19 -15.27 10.73
C ASP A 828 -8.38 -14.35 10.40
N GLU A 829 -8.98 -13.71 11.39
CA GLU A 829 -10.04 -12.69 11.27
C GLU A 829 -9.48 -11.28 11.02
N GLY A 830 -8.15 -11.10 11.08
CA GLY A 830 -7.44 -9.84 10.85
C GLY A 830 -7.41 -8.91 12.07
N LEU A 831 -7.67 -9.43 13.29
CA LEU A 831 -7.49 -8.69 14.54
C LEU A 831 -6.01 -8.67 14.93
N VAL A 832 -5.54 -7.51 15.41
CA VAL A 832 -4.16 -7.37 15.85
C VAL A 832 -3.96 -8.16 17.16
N LEU A 833 -2.99 -9.06 17.16
CA LEU A 833 -2.62 -9.87 18.31
C LEU A 833 -1.73 -9.09 19.30
N PRO A 834 -1.76 -9.44 20.59
CA PRO A 834 -0.82 -8.94 21.59
C PRO A 834 0.64 -9.25 21.24
N ALA A 835 1.56 -8.48 21.81
CA ALA A 835 3.00 -8.72 21.65
C ALA A 835 3.39 -10.13 22.11
N GLY A 836 4.16 -10.84 21.29
CA GLY A 836 4.65 -12.20 21.52
C GLY A 836 3.73 -13.31 21.00
N GLU A 837 2.50 -13.02 20.62
CA GLU A 837 1.61 -14.01 20.00
C GLU A 837 1.92 -14.18 18.50
N GLU A 838 1.83 -15.43 18.02
CA GLU A 838 2.04 -15.76 16.61
C GLU A 838 0.77 -15.55 15.79
N GLY A 839 0.93 -14.98 14.60
CA GLY A 839 -0.17 -14.78 13.66
C GLY A 839 0.28 -14.37 12.27
N ASN A 840 -0.68 -13.98 11.45
CA ASN A 840 -0.42 -13.51 10.09
C ASN A 840 0.36 -12.18 10.10
N PHE A 841 1.48 -12.16 9.43
CA PHE A 841 2.32 -10.98 9.35
C PHE A 841 1.88 -10.05 8.22
N GLU A 842 1.59 -8.81 8.56
CA GLU A 842 1.22 -7.76 7.64
C GLU A 842 2.09 -6.52 7.87
N LEU A 843 2.44 -5.82 6.78
CA LEU A 843 3.20 -4.59 6.88
C LEU A 843 2.62 -3.46 6.00
N ARG A 844 2.89 -2.23 6.39
CA ARG A 844 2.61 -1.04 5.60
C ARG A 844 3.92 -0.27 5.45
N SER A 845 4.33 -0.04 4.21
CA SER A 845 5.62 0.57 3.91
C SER A 845 5.53 1.46 2.67
N PRO A 846 6.30 2.55 2.64
CA PRO A 846 6.42 3.39 1.46
C PRO A 846 7.22 2.74 0.32
N THR A 847 7.79 1.54 0.53
CA THR A 847 8.58 0.80 -0.44
C THR A 847 7.86 -0.45 -0.97
N VAL A 848 6.60 -0.66 -0.59
CA VAL A 848 5.77 -1.74 -1.14
C VAL A 848 5.53 -1.51 -2.64
N PHE A 849 5.61 -2.56 -3.41
CA PHE A 849 5.49 -2.59 -4.87
C PHE A 849 4.19 -1.96 -5.41
N GLU A 850 4.20 -1.62 -6.70
CA GLU A 850 3.01 -1.04 -7.36
C GLU A 850 1.95 -2.09 -7.66
N GLY A 851 2.36 -3.33 -7.95
CA GLY A 851 1.48 -4.43 -8.25
C GLY A 851 2.14 -5.55 -9.06
N TYR A 852 1.37 -6.58 -9.34
CA TYR A 852 1.79 -7.68 -10.21
C TYR A 852 1.42 -7.38 -11.67
N LEU A 853 2.39 -7.49 -12.57
CA LEU A 853 2.25 -7.20 -14.00
C LEU A 853 1.04 -7.95 -14.62
N GLY A 854 0.06 -7.19 -15.12
CA GLY A 854 -1.12 -7.74 -15.76
C GLY A 854 -2.05 -8.57 -14.86
N ARG A 855 -1.86 -8.50 -13.51
CA ARG A 855 -2.64 -9.26 -12.53
C ARG A 855 -3.22 -8.36 -11.42
N PRO A 856 -4.18 -7.47 -11.78
CA PRO A 856 -4.85 -6.62 -10.78
C PRO A 856 -5.65 -7.41 -9.74
N ASP A 857 -6.12 -8.61 -10.07
CA ASP A 857 -6.76 -9.56 -9.17
C ASP A 857 -5.81 -9.96 -8.03
N LEU A 858 -4.62 -10.47 -8.33
CA LEU A 858 -3.61 -10.84 -7.34
C LEU A 858 -3.07 -9.63 -6.57
N THR A 859 -2.99 -8.47 -7.22
CA THR A 859 -2.58 -7.24 -6.56
C THR A 859 -3.59 -6.84 -5.50
N SER A 860 -4.89 -6.90 -5.81
CA SER A 860 -5.95 -6.61 -4.85
C SER A 860 -5.98 -7.60 -3.67
N GLU A 861 -5.77 -8.89 -3.94
CA GLU A 861 -5.71 -9.94 -2.91
C GLU A 861 -4.51 -9.77 -1.96
N ALA A 862 -3.40 -9.23 -2.46
CA ALA A 862 -2.18 -9.02 -1.67
C ALA A 862 -2.31 -7.92 -0.62
N PHE A 863 -3.34 -7.09 -0.68
CA PHE A 863 -3.56 -6.01 0.27
C PHE A 863 -4.86 -6.21 1.06
N THR A 864 -4.83 -5.78 2.31
CA THR A 864 -6.05 -5.66 3.11
C THR A 864 -6.83 -4.42 2.66
N GLU A 865 -8.12 -4.35 2.99
CA GLU A 865 -8.96 -3.19 2.66
C GLU A 865 -8.43 -1.86 3.25
N ASP A 866 -7.68 -1.92 4.36
CA ASP A 866 -7.05 -0.78 5.03
C ASP A 866 -5.60 -0.53 4.57
N GLY A 867 -5.16 -1.19 3.48
CA GLY A 867 -3.92 -0.90 2.78
C GLY A 867 -2.66 -1.54 3.37
N TRP A 868 -2.78 -2.59 4.18
CA TRP A 868 -1.65 -3.41 4.62
C TRP A 868 -1.35 -4.50 3.60
N TYR A 869 -0.09 -4.71 3.35
CA TYR A 869 0.38 -5.81 2.52
C TYR A 869 0.42 -7.11 3.35
N ARG A 870 -0.24 -8.15 2.85
CA ARG A 870 -0.22 -9.50 3.41
C ARG A 870 1.02 -10.24 2.92
N THR A 871 1.97 -10.47 3.81
CA THR A 871 3.23 -11.13 3.40
C THR A 871 3.06 -12.61 3.08
N GLY A 872 2.04 -13.25 3.65
CA GLY A 872 1.84 -14.70 3.62
C GLY A 872 2.80 -15.47 4.53
N ASP A 873 3.53 -14.76 5.39
CA ASP A 873 4.38 -15.32 6.43
C ASP A 873 3.66 -15.26 7.80
N LEU A 874 3.98 -16.20 8.68
CA LEU A 874 3.64 -16.16 10.10
C LEU A 874 4.79 -15.55 10.88
N ALA A 875 4.48 -14.75 11.91
CA ALA A 875 5.49 -14.11 12.72
C ALA A 875 5.00 -13.79 14.13
N THR A 876 5.94 -13.48 15.01
CA THR A 876 5.71 -12.82 16.30
C THR A 876 6.34 -11.44 16.30
N LEU A 877 5.76 -10.50 17.04
CA LEU A 877 6.33 -9.18 17.29
C LEU A 877 6.42 -9.01 18.81
N ASP A 878 7.64 -8.83 19.34
CA ASP A 878 7.81 -8.67 20.77
C ASP A 878 7.44 -7.27 21.28
N ALA A 879 7.48 -7.07 22.59
CA ALA A 879 7.12 -5.79 23.22
C ALA A 879 8.09 -4.65 22.86
N GLU A 880 9.30 -4.96 22.40
CA GLU A 880 10.33 -4.01 21.97
C GLU A 880 10.28 -3.73 20.47
N GLY A 881 9.35 -4.39 19.75
CA GLY A 881 9.11 -4.22 18.32
C GLY A 881 10.03 -5.06 17.41
N PHE A 882 10.70 -6.10 17.94
CA PHE A 882 11.47 -7.02 17.13
C PHE A 882 10.58 -8.08 16.50
N LEU A 883 10.68 -8.20 15.18
CA LEU A 883 9.98 -9.18 14.36
C LEU A 883 10.74 -10.52 14.37
N ARG A 884 10.01 -11.61 14.45
CA ARG A 884 10.52 -12.94 14.22
C ARG A 884 9.59 -13.70 13.30
N ILE A 885 10.07 -14.07 12.11
CA ILE A 885 9.35 -14.96 11.20
C ILE A 885 9.37 -16.38 11.78
N THR A 886 8.20 -16.97 11.94
CA THR A 886 8.01 -18.29 12.53
C THR A 886 7.64 -19.34 11.48
N GLY A 887 7.15 -18.91 10.31
CA GLY A 887 6.80 -19.81 9.23
C GLY A 887 6.12 -19.14 8.06
N ARG A 888 5.54 -19.97 7.19
CA ARG A 888 4.64 -19.51 6.13
C ARG A 888 3.26 -20.10 6.31
N VAL A 889 2.23 -19.31 6.07
CA VAL A 889 0.82 -19.74 6.15
C VAL A 889 0.58 -21.01 5.31
N LYS A 890 1.24 -21.13 4.15
CA LYS A 890 1.15 -22.29 3.25
C LYS A 890 1.98 -23.51 3.65
N ASP A 891 2.92 -23.35 4.58
CA ASP A 891 3.82 -24.41 5.04
C ASP A 891 3.44 -24.96 6.43
N VAL A 892 2.37 -24.42 7.04
CA VAL A 892 1.82 -24.91 8.30
C VAL A 892 1.35 -26.36 8.13
N ILE A 893 1.77 -27.22 9.05
CA ILE A 893 1.31 -28.61 9.14
C ILE A 893 0.15 -28.65 10.13
N ASN A 894 -1.04 -29.02 9.65
CA ASN A 894 -2.23 -29.12 10.48
C ASN A 894 -2.47 -30.58 10.91
N ARG A 895 -1.98 -30.93 12.07
CA ARG A 895 -2.08 -32.27 12.63
C ARG A 895 -3.34 -32.42 13.48
N GLY A 896 -4.43 -32.87 12.88
CA GLY A 896 -5.69 -33.11 13.61
C GLY A 896 -6.31 -31.88 14.25
N GLY A 897 -6.08 -30.71 13.67
CA GLY A 897 -6.54 -29.41 14.20
C GLY A 897 -5.47 -28.60 14.93
N GLU A 898 -4.33 -29.21 15.28
CA GLU A 898 -3.21 -28.50 15.90
C GLU A 898 -2.16 -28.09 14.85
N LYS A 899 -1.68 -26.86 14.92
CA LYS A 899 -0.65 -26.30 14.05
C LYS A 899 0.73 -26.66 14.60
N ILE A 900 1.55 -27.41 13.84
CA ILE A 900 2.92 -27.77 14.25
C ILE A 900 3.83 -26.56 14.02
N PRO A 901 4.64 -26.12 15.00
CA PRO A 901 5.62 -25.03 14.86
C PRO A 901 6.86 -25.50 14.08
N VAL A 902 6.69 -25.66 12.76
CA VAL A 902 7.69 -26.27 11.86
C VAL A 902 9.06 -25.60 11.97
N ALA A 903 9.09 -24.26 12.02
CA ALA A 903 10.34 -23.52 12.09
C ALA A 903 11.10 -23.75 13.40
N GLU A 904 10.39 -23.90 14.52
CA GLU A 904 11.01 -24.22 15.82
C GLU A 904 11.59 -25.64 15.81
N ILE A 905 10.87 -26.60 15.26
CA ILE A 905 11.35 -27.98 15.14
C ILE A 905 12.57 -28.03 14.22
N GLU A 906 12.56 -27.35 13.09
CA GLU A 906 13.73 -27.24 12.19
C GLU A 906 14.93 -26.62 12.90
N GLN A 907 14.71 -25.53 13.66
CA GLN A 907 15.79 -24.87 14.40
C GLN A 907 16.40 -25.77 15.49
N LEU A 908 15.58 -26.51 16.22
CA LEU A 908 16.05 -27.45 17.23
C LEU A 908 16.86 -28.58 16.58
N LEU A 909 16.33 -29.23 15.56
CA LEU A 909 17.01 -30.33 14.86
C LEU A 909 18.31 -29.88 14.17
N PHE A 910 18.37 -28.67 13.62
CA PHE A 910 19.57 -28.07 13.08
C PHE A 910 20.68 -27.92 14.17
N GLY A 911 20.26 -27.79 15.42
CA GLY A 911 21.19 -27.75 16.57
C GLY A 911 21.74 -29.10 17.00
N HIS A 912 21.28 -30.19 16.42
CA HIS A 912 21.78 -31.54 16.76
C HIS A 912 23.17 -31.81 16.13
N PRO A 913 24.17 -32.39 16.85
CA PRO A 913 25.53 -32.59 16.33
C PRO A 913 25.61 -33.43 15.06
N ALA A 914 24.66 -34.33 14.83
CA ALA A 914 24.61 -35.21 13.66
C ALA A 914 23.86 -34.58 12.47
N VAL A 915 23.40 -33.32 12.53
CA VAL A 915 22.59 -32.67 11.49
C VAL A 915 23.38 -31.52 10.87
N ASP A 916 23.61 -31.57 9.56
CA ASP A 916 24.18 -30.47 8.77
C ASP A 916 23.10 -29.58 8.20
N ASP A 917 21.94 -30.16 7.82
CA ASP A 917 20.80 -29.44 7.30
C ASP A 917 19.48 -30.18 7.55
N VAL A 918 18.36 -29.47 7.64
CA VAL A 918 17.04 -30.07 7.94
C VAL A 918 15.89 -29.29 7.34
N ALA A 919 14.86 -30.01 6.91
CA ALA A 919 13.57 -29.43 6.52
C ALA A 919 12.42 -30.32 7.01
N VAL A 920 11.39 -29.72 7.60
CA VAL A 920 10.20 -30.43 8.04
C VAL A 920 9.02 -30.04 7.15
N VAL A 921 8.30 -31.07 6.64
CA VAL A 921 7.17 -30.89 5.72
C VAL A 921 5.98 -31.73 6.10
N ALA A 922 4.80 -31.32 5.64
CA ALA A 922 3.58 -32.09 5.79
C ALA A 922 3.65 -33.42 5.02
N MET A 923 3.25 -34.50 5.67
CA MET A 923 3.01 -35.83 5.12
C MET A 923 1.51 -36.16 5.30
N PRO A 924 0.77 -36.58 4.25
CA PRO A 924 -0.67 -36.87 4.36
C PRO A 924 -0.94 -38.03 5.34
N ASP A 925 -2.01 -37.90 6.13
CA ASP A 925 -2.50 -38.91 7.05
C ASP A 925 -4.03 -39.02 7.02
N GLU A 926 -4.56 -40.26 6.89
CA GLU A 926 -6.02 -40.48 6.75
C GLU A 926 -6.82 -40.06 8.00
N ARG A 927 -6.22 -40.10 9.19
CA ARG A 927 -6.88 -39.81 10.46
C ARG A 927 -6.70 -38.38 10.93
N LEU A 928 -5.50 -37.84 10.76
CA LEU A 928 -5.13 -36.52 11.30
C LEU A 928 -5.06 -35.43 10.22
N GLY A 929 -5.33 -35.81 8.94
CA GLY A 929 -5.14 -34.92 7.78
C GLY A 929 -3.68 -34.84 7.38
N GLU A 930 -2.83 -34.34 8.28
CA GLU A 930 -1.40 -34.21 8.06
C GLU A 930 -0.57 -34.67 9.28
N ARG A 931 0.67 -35.10 9.03
CA ARG A 931 1.72 -35.38 10.02
C ARG A 931 3.03 -34.74 9.60
N ALA A 932 3.98 -34.58 10.51
CA ALA A 932 5.29 -34.02 10.20
C ALA A 932 6.29 -35.11 9.76
N CYS A 933 7.00 -34.80 8.66
CA CYS A 933 8.14 -35.59 8.18
C CYS A 933 9.40 -34.71 8.16
N ALA A 934 10.45 -35.11 8.87
CA ALA A 934 11.75 -34.43 8.86
C ALA A 934 12.66 -35.06 7.80
N PHE A 935 13.20 -34.22 6.90
CA PHE A 935 14.29 -34.58 5.98
C PHE A 935 15.58 -33.99 6.54
N VAL A 936 16.59 -34.87 6.76
CA VAL A 936 17.84 -34.49 7.40
C VAL A 936 19.03 -34.79 6.50
N VAL A 937 19.94 -33.83 6.36
CA VAL A 937 21.28 -34.02 5.79
C VAL A 937 22.25 -34.31 6.94
N PRO A 938 22.91 -35.47 6.98
CA PRO A 938 23.80 -35.84 8.08
C PRO A 938 25.08 -35.00 8.08
N ALA A 939 25.56 -34.58 9.25
CA ALA A 939 26.85 -33.94 9.40
C ALA A 939 27.99 -34.95 9.37
N GLY A 940 29.00 -34.77 8.48
CA GLY A 940 30.27 -35.51 8.48
C GLY A 940 30.14 -37.05 8.45
N GLY A 941 29.04 -37.62 7.91
CA GLY A 941 28.77 -39.03 7.89
C GLY A 941 28.20 -39.61 9.18
N ALA A 942 27.81 -38.76 10.12
CA ALA A 942 27.08 -39.16 11.33
C ALA A 942 25.72 -39.75 10.96
N GLU A 943 25.15 -40.59 11.80
CA GLU A 943 23.81 -41.13 11.62
C GLU A 943 22.91 -40.61 12.71
N LEU A 944 21.79 -39.98 12.33
CA LEU A 944 20.71 -39.63 13.25
C LEU A 944 19.59 -40.64 13.08
N THR A 945 19.31 -41.42 14.11
CA THR A 945 18.19 -42.35 14.12
C THR A 945 16.88 -41.63 14.54
N PHE A 946 15.75 -42.23 14.20
CA PHE A 946 14.44 -41.71 14.58
C PHE A 946 14.28 -41.61 16.11
N GLU A 947 14.76 -42.62 16.85
CA GLU A 947 14.77 -42.63 18.32
C GLU A 947 15.68 -41.56 18.95
N GLU A 948 16.82 -41.28 18.34
CA GLU A 948 17.72 -40.21 18.78
C GLU A 948 17.09 -38.84 18.55
N MET A 949 16.43 -38.62 17.39
CA MET A 949 15.67 -37.40 17.13
C MET A 949 14.57 -37.18 18.19
N ARG A 950 13.79 -38.20 18.50
CA ARG A 950 12.73 -38.12 19.53
C ARG A 950 13.33 -37.81 20.92
N ARG A 951 14.38 -38.48 21.31
CA ARG A 951 15.09 -38.27 22.58
C ARG A 951 15.67 -36.85 22.68
N TYR A 952 16.17 -36.35 21.56
CA TYR A 952 16.70 -34.98 21.48
C TYR A 952 15.58 -33.93 21.66
N LEU A 953 14.45 -34.10 21.00
CA LEU A 953 13.28 -33.22 21.14
C LEU A 953 12.63 -33.29 22.55
N ASP A 954 12.61 -34.50 23.15
CA ASP A 954 12.17 -34.70 24.53
C ASP A 954 13.08 -33.96 25.53
N GLY A 955 14.38 -34.04 25.33
CA GLY A 955 15.38 -33.32 26.14
C GLY A 955 15.31 -31.79 26.03
N HIS A 956 14.64 -31.29 24.99
CA HIS A 956 14.32 -29.85 24.81
C HIS A 956 12.86 -29.50 25.20
N GLU A 957 12.19 -30.41 25.89
CA GLU A 957 10.81 -30.26 26.40
C GLU A 957 9.75 -29.93 25.30
N VAL A 958 10.02 -30.34 24.06
CA VAL A 958 9.06 -30.16 22.96
C VAL A 958 7.85 -31.08 23.16
N ALA A 959 6.64 -30.52 23.02
CA ALA A 959 5.41 -31.30 23.14
C ALA A 959 5.36 -32.43 22.09
N LYS A 960 5.02 -33.63 22.53
CA LYS A 960 5.10 -34.85 21.70
C LYS A 960 4.26 -34.80 20.42
N GLN A 961 3.16 -34.06 20.42
CA GLN A 961 2.32 -33.83 19.23
C GLN A 961 3.02 -33.04 18.12
N TYR A 962 4.09 -32.32 18.42
CA TYR A 962 4.88 -31.53 17.46
C TYR A 962 6.08 -32.28 16.87
N TRP A 963 6.41 -33.48 17.42
CA TRP A 963 7.53 -34.26 16.94
C TRP A 963 7.27 -34.77 15.52
N PRO A 964 8.26 -34.73 14.62
CA PRO A 964 8.16 -35.41 13.34
C PRO A 964 7.92 -36.90 13.56
N GLU A 965 6.92 -37.44 12.86
CA GLU A 965 6.52 -38.87 12.96
C GLU A 965 7.22 -39.72 11.91
N ARG A 966 8.04 -39.04 11.06
CA ARG A 966 8.90 -39.65 10.08
C ARG A 966 10.24 -38.91 10.01
N LEU A 967 11.34 -39.64 9.90
CA LEU A 967 12.67 -39.13 9.64
C LEU A 967 13.20 -39.74 8.35
N GLU A 968 13.57 -38.92 7.39
CA GLU A 968 14.21 -39.35 6.14
C GLU A 968 15.58 -38.71 5.99
N ARG A 969 16.54 -39.54 5.59
CA ARG A 969 17.90 -39.10 5.26
C ARG A 969 17.95 -38.70 3.79
N ILE A 970 18.58 -37.56 3.49
CA ILE A 970 18.78 -37.05 2.15
C ILE A 970 20.24 -36.54 2.02
N ASP A 971 20.88 -36.75 0.86
CA ASP A 971 22.26 -36.28 0.66
C ASP A 971 22.38 -34.75 0.59
N ALA A 972 21.35 -34.09 0.07
CA ALA A 972 21.20 -32.61 0.07
C ALA A 972 19.73 -32.22 -0.02
N LEU A 973 19.33 -31.17 0.70
CA LEU A 973 17.98 -30.61 0.54
C LEU A 973 17.83 -29.96 -0.85
N PRO A 974 16.72 -30.21 -1.56
CA PRO A 974 16.44 -29.53 -2.82
C PRO A 974 16.27 -28.03 -2.56
N ARG A 975 17.20 -27.25 -3.11
CA ARG A 975 17.19 -25.80 -2.97
C ARG A 975 16.96 -25.13 -4.31
N ASN A 976 16.29 -23.98 -4.26
CA ASN A 976 16.36 -23.08 -5.39
C ASN A 976 17.76 -22.45 -5.42
N PRO A 977 18.15 -21.86 -6.54
CA PRO A 977 19.50 -21.32 -6.73
C PRO A 977 19.85 -20.08 -5.90
N ILE A 978 18.87 -19.51 -5.18
CA ILE A 978 19.09 -18.50 -4.15
C ILE A 978 19.22 -19.13 -2.74
N GLY A 979 19.38 -20.46 -2.67
CA GLY A 979 19.59 -21.19 -1.42
C GLY A 979 18.35 -21.57 -0.64
N LYS A 980 17.13 -21.20 -1.07
CA LYS A 980 15.89 -21.52 -0.37
C LYS A 980 15.46 -22.96 -0.62
N VAL A 981 15.11 -23.69 0.44
CA VAL A 981 14.62 -25.08 0.34
C VAL A 981 13.29 -25.13 -0.43
N LYS A 982 13.21 -26.04 -1.41
CA LYS A 982 12.00 -26.30 -2.17
C LYS A 982 11.12 -27.30 -1.42
N LYS A 983 10.44 -26.87 -0.36
CA LYS A 983 9.59 -27.74 0.46
C LYS A 983 8.49 -28.45 -0.34
N PHE A 984 8.07 -27.93 -1.48
CA PHE A 984 7.07 -28.58 -2.34
C PHE A 984 7.61 -29.89 -2.98
N GLU A 985 8.90 -29.97 -3.31
CA GLU A 985 9.55 -31.21 -3.79
C GLU A 985 9.63 -32.24 -2.66
N LEU A 986 9.98 -31.83 -1.45
CA LEU A 986 10.00 -32.68 -0.28
C LEU A 986 8.60 -33.19 0.09
N ARG A 987 7.57 -32.33 0.01
CA ARG A 987 6.16 -32.73 0.18
C ARG A 987 5.72 -33.74 -0.86
N ALA A 988 6.19 -33.63 -2.11
CA ALA A 988 5.88 -34.61 -3.16
C ALA A 988 6.48 -35.95 -2.82
N LEU A 989 7.71 -36.03 -2.27
CA LEU A 989 8.30 -37.25 -1.76
C LEU A 989 7.54 -37.79 -0.55
N ALA A 990 7.16 -36.94 0.38
CA ALA A 990 6.47 -37.34 1.61
C ALA A 990 5.06 -37.91 1.37
N ARG A 991 4.41 -37.64 0.22
CA ARG A 991 3.10 -38.23 -0.15
C ARG A 991 3.08 -39.77 -0.18
N GLY A 992 4.22 -40.37 -0.43
CA GLY A 992 4.34 -41.85 -0.48
C GLY A 992 4.75 -42.48 0.84
N PHE A 993 4.99 -41.68 1.88
CA PHE A 993 5.50 -42.16 3.15
C PHE A 993 4.37 -42.48 4.14
N ARG A 994 4.73 -43.34 5.14
CA ARG A 994 3.88 -43.58 6.30
C ARG A 994 4.69 -43.29 7.58
N PRO A 995 4.02 -42.93 8.69
CA PRO A 995 4.71 -42.78 9.96
C PRO A 995 5.58 -44.01 10.32
N HIS A 996 6.68 -43.80 11.04
CA HIS A 996 7.39 -44.92 11.66
C HIS A 996 6.47 -45.53 12.73
N ASP A 997 6.08 -46.79 12.55
CA ASP A 997 5.15 -47.47 13.46
C ASP A 997 5.77 -47.61 14.86
N GLU A 998 5.02 -47.17 15.90
CA GLU A 998 5.43 -47.35 17.32
C GLU A 998 5.46 -48.83 17.78
N ARG A 999 5.11 -49.80 16.90
CA ARG A 999 5.01 -51.23 17.22
C ARG A 999 6.13 -52.09 16.64
N ALA A 1000 7.16 -51.48 16.07
CA ALA A 1000 8.31 -52.21 15.50
C ALA A 1000 9.60 -52.02 16.34
N THR A 1001 9.47 -52.01 17.67
CA THR A 1001 10.59 -52.24 18.61
C THR A 1001 10.16 -53.17 19.72
#